data_ec40a929d076b1a4e8f58233b8a131be
#
_entry.id   ec40a929d076b1a4e8f58233b8a131be
#
_cell.length_a   1.000
_cell.length_b   1.000
_cell.length_c   1.000
_cell.angle_alpha   90.00
_cell.angle_beta   90.00
_cell.angle_gamma   90.00
#
_symmetry.space_group_name_H-M   'P 1'
#
loop_
_entity.id
_entity.type
_entity.pdbx_description
1 polymer ?
#
loop_
_entity_poly.entity_id
_entity_poly.type
_entity_poly.pdbx_seq_one_letter_code
_entity_poly.pdbx_strand_id
1 'polypeptide(L)'
;MGYSEGFRRSVLGLCIVGAVSAAWSQTLQPVPQADVERLAERIQAWDAARPARPRRVLVFWRCEGFVHGKALEYGNETLKLATKAFAADLSNDYAVFAPENLAKYDAVVLNNTTALDTRANPFIEPALIDYVRADKGLAVIHAGADNFYKAERAAEMVGGRFWGHPWGSGGTWAFKLDEPGHPVNRAFGGKGISFGDEIYQQQSPFYNRAKLRVLVSLDMSDAATAAANGQRREDKDYAVSWIRPYGKGRVFYTSFGHDQRAFLDKAVVTHILDGIQYAIGDLKADDAPAGLSDADLSRVRAASEANVNEVFAFLQDIAAHTFHARTEAANRAKLEALLKDAATSVYGKRAILRVMLNMGAPEDLEPVAACLTPPETRDWAAALLAGTPGKAAARCLTRTLQSPDPALRVTVLNALAIRGDAVAVAPATADRDSAVAAAAFAALGRIGDADALKALAKPAAAAHEPARLRALAACIGTLSDQGQARATVRAAKPIFTETSHPAAVRAAAARALLLADSRFFEFGIKDASPLVRQTVIRAADDVPVDVLAGALKTAAPSEQVMLAAKLASRGDASAADAVAALLTSDQEAVTVAALQTLTQLGAGRHVPAIAALMEREGTVGRSAVETLQDMRAKDAGGALFALAEREPDRQIKLLPVLGERMESALLPRFAPFVSSDRAEVRREAWKALGKAADERSCGTLLTWLPQIRADEINQAEAAVRAAVKNLEPAARASAFIAAWGKSGPAAKRALAALMTSYSDPAFLAPLTGALNDPDKSVRETASRQLGEWPSMAPFAALKTIVTTPGDAALRQVALRSA
;
A
#
# COMPACT_ATOMS: atom_id res chain seq x y z
N MET A 1 -4.06 9.29 12.12
CA MET A 1 -5.49 9.09 12.36
C MET A 1 -6.05 8.23 11.25
N GLY A 2 -6.55 7.06 11.62
CA GLY A 2 -7.60 6.35 10.93
C GLY A 2 -7.34 5.82 9.51
N TYR A 3 -6.59 4.74 9.38
CA TYR A 3 -6.86 3.73 8.37
C TYR A 3 -7.14 2.42 9.12
N SER A 4 -8.38 2.17 9.38
CA SER A 4 -8.87 0.88 9.88
C SER A 4 -10.01 0.41 8.99
N GLU A 5 -10.01 -0.90 8.74
CA GLU A 5 -11.11 -1.74 8.28
C GLU A 5 -11.52 -1.65 6.82
N GLY A 6 -10.92 -2.49 5.98
CA GLY A 6 -11.42 -2.75 4.63
C GLY A 6 -10.65 -3.80 3.84
N PHE A 7 -10.00 -4.78 4.49
CA PHE A 7 -9.38 -5.89 3.73
C PHE A 7 -9.41 -7.21 4.51
N ARG A 8 -10.62 -7.68 4.81
CA ARG A 8 -10.83 -9.08 5.22
C ARG A 8 -12.03 -9.62 4.47
N ARG A 9 -11.77 -10.29 3.35
CA ARG A 9 -12.51 -11.43 2.76
C ARG A 9 -12.18 -11.51 1.29
N SER A 10 -11.27 -12.39 0.95
CA SER A 10 -11.21 -13.18 -0.28
C SER A 10 -9.76 -13.52 -0.62
N VAL A 11 -9.23 -14.56 -0.02
CA VAL A 11 -8.26 -15.48 -0.66
C VAL A 11 -8.38 -16.82 0.08
N LEU A 12 -9.35 -17.61 -0.30
CA LEU A 12 -9.25 -19.07 -0.24
C LEU A 12 -9.25 -19.52 -1.70
N GLY A 13 -8.06 -19.70 -2.21
CA GLY A 13 -7.79 -20.30 -3.51
C GLY A 13 -6.58 -21.20 -3.34
N LEU A 14 -6.81 -22.50 -3.13
CA LEU A 14 -5.81 -23.54 -3.13
C LEU A 14 -5.06 -23.51 -4.48
N CYS A 15 -3.78 -23.08 -4.44
CA CYS A 15 -2.81 -23.49 -5.44
C CYS A 15 -1.76 -24.33 -4.74
N ILE A 16 -1.97 -25.66 -4.74
CA ILE A 16 -0.91 -26.64 -4.51
C ILE A 16 -0.03 -26.60 -5.76
N VAL A 17 1.01 -25.74 -5.73
CA VAL A 17 2.16 -25.91 -6.61
C VAL A 17 3.22 -26.57 -5.75
N GLY A 18 3.39 -27.86 -5.95
CA GLY A 18 4.50 -28.61 -5.41
C GLY A 18 5.82 -28.07 -5.97
N ALA A 19 6.41 -27.06 -5.32
CA ALA A 19 7.82 -26.76 -5.45
C ALA A 19 8.55 -27.82 -4.60
N VAL A 20 9.12 -28.81 -5.25
CA VAL A 20 10.17 -29.66 -4.67
C VAL A 20 11.33 -28.69 -4.42
N SER A 21 11.38 -28.12 -3.21
CA SER A 21 12.61 -27.49 -2.71
C SER A 21 13.65 -28.60 -2.59
N ALA A 22 14.69 -28.53 -3.42
CA ALA A 22 15.90 -29.31 -3.16
C ALA A 22 16.32 -28.99 -1.73
N ALA A 23 16.04 -29.88 -0.81
CA ALA A 23 16.47 -29.78 0.57
C ALA A 23 17.99 -29.83 0.56
N TRP A 24 18.65 -28.68 0.77
CA TRP A 24 20.04 -28.62 1.20
C TRP A 24 20.08 -29.22 2.60
N SER A 25 20.28 -30.54 2.72
CA SER A 25 20.50 -31.16 4.01
C SER A 25 21.96 -30.90 4.41
N GLN A 26 22.16 -29.88 5.24
CA GLN A 26 23.42 -29.75 5.95
C GLN A 26 23.52 -30.96 6.89
N THR A 27 24.39 -31.90 6.55
CA THR A 27 24.65 -33.08 7.39
C THR A 27 25.72 -32.70 8.41
N LEU A 28 25.32 -32.48 9.67
CA LEU A 28 26.22 -32.29 10.77
C LEU A 28 26.81 -33.66 11.17
N GLN A 29 28.08 -33.67 11.59
CA GLN A 29 28.71 -34.88 12.12
C GLN A 29 28.38 -35.01 13.60
N PRO A 30 28.16 -36.22 14.11
CA PRO A 30 27.99 -36.42 15.55
C PRO A 30 29.23 -35.93 16.31
N VAL A 31 28.98 -35.29 17.47
CA VAL A 31 30.09 -34.97 18.39
C VAL A 31 30.67 -36.28 18.93
N PRO A 32 32.01 -36.43 18.96
CA PRO A 32 32.65 -37.62 19.53
C PRO A 32 32.18 -37.87 20.97
N GLN A 33 31.97 -39.14 21.33
CA GLN A 33 31.38 -39.51 22.63
C GLN A 33 32.20 -38.95 23.81
N ALA A 34 33.51 -38.96 23.73
CA ALA A 34 34.40 -38.40 24.77
C ALA A 34 34.16 -36.87 24.96
N ASP A 35 33.86 -36.16 23.88
CA ASP A 35 33.54 -34.72 23.98
C ASP A 35 32.10 -34.48 24.47
N VAL A 36 31.13 -35.35 24.13
CA VAL A 36 29.81 -35.33 24.73
C VAL A 36 29.88 -35.47 26.25
N GLU A 37 30.72 -36.37 26.75
CA GLU A 37 30.96 -36.56 28.20
C GLU A 37 31.55 -35.29 28.82
N ARG A 38 32.54 -34.67 28.16
CA ARG A 38 33.11 -33.38 28.60
C ARG A 38 32.09 -32.24 28.61
N LEU A 39 31.27 -32.16 27.58
CA LEU A 39 30.16 -31.19 27.55
C LEU A 39 29.18 -31.45 28.70
N ALA A 40 28.77 -32.68 28.95
CA ALA A 40 27.90 -33.05 30.05
C ALA A 40 28.49 -32.66 31.42
N GLU A 41 29.80 -32.87 31.63
CA GLU A 41 30.49 -32.39 32.85
C GLU A 41 30.41 -30.86 33.00
N ARG A 42 30.62 -30.09 31.87
CA ARG A 42 30.50 -28.63 31.92
C ARG A 42 29.07 -28.18 32.26
N ILE A 43 28.07 -28.84 31.67
CA ILE A 43 26.66 -28.57 31.96
C ILE A 43 26.26 -28.94 33.40
N GLN A 44 26.77 -30.06 33.89
CA GLN A 44 26.56 -30.47 35.29
C GLN A 44 27.16 -29.46 36.26
N ALA A 45 28.37 -28.97 35.99
CA ALA A 45 29.09 -28.00 36.80
C ALA A 45 28.52 -26.55 36.68
N TRP A 46 27.70 -26.27 35.67
CA TRP A 46 27.11 -24.98 35.48
C TRP A 46 26.06 -24.72 36.56
N ASP A 47 26.16 -23.62 37.29
CA ASP A 47 25.20 -23.19 38.30
C ASP A 47 24.06 -22.42 37.60
N ALA A 48 23.13 -23.14 36.96
CA ALA A 48 22.02 -22.56 36.21
C ALA A 48 21.06 -21.83 37.18
N ALA A 49 20.56 -20.66 36.78
CA ALA A 49 19.45 -20.02 37.43
C ALA A 49 18.23 -20.94 37.38
N ARG A 50 17.51 -21.06 38.52
CA ARG A 50 16.32 -21.93 38.58
C ARG A 50 15.21 -21.39 37.69
N PRO A 51 14.71 -22.19 36.73
CA PRO A 51 13.61 -21.75 35.87
C PRO A 51 12.33 -21.50 36.70
N ALA A 52 11.63 -20.42 36.43
CA ALA A 52 10.38 -20.09 37.07
C ALA A 52 9.24 -21.08 36.68
N ARG A 53 9.36 -21.70 35.51
CA ARG A 53 8.48 -22.74 34.94
C ARG A 53 9.25 -23.57 33.94
N PRO A 54 8.74 -24.73 33.46
CA PRO A 54 9.36 -25.44 32.37
C PRO A 54 9.59 -24.51 31.15
N ARG A 55 10.81 -24.46 30.69
CA ARG A 55 11.23 -23.61 29.57
C ARG A 55 11.48 -24.41 28.31
N ARG A 56 11.17 -23.83 27.17
CA ARG A 56 11.37 -24.43 25.85
C ARG A 56 12.08 -23.44 24.94
N VAL A 57 13.16 -23.88 24.29
CA VAL A 57 14.01 -23.04 23.43
C VAL A 57 14.09 -23.62 22.02
N LEU A 58 13.86 -22.81 21.03
CA LEU A 58 14.13 -23.16 19.63
C LEU A 58 15.60 -22.86 19.32
N VAL A 59 16.36 -23.88 18.96
CA VAL A 59 17.72 -23.73 18.46
C VAL A 59 17.70 -23.82 16.93
N PHE A 60 17.87 -22.68 16.28
CA PHE A 60 17.89 -22.60 14.84
C PHE A 60 19.34 -22.55 14.35
N TRP A 61 19.72 -23.46 13.39
CA TRP A 61 21.10 -23.71 13.02
C TRP A 61 21.35 -23.75 11.50
N ARG A 62 20.50 -23.08 10.69
CA ARG A 62 20.62 -23.03 9.23
C ARG A 62 21.69 -22.05 8.76
N CYS A 63 22.49 -22.47 7.77
CA CYS A 63 23.47 -21.63 7.09
C CYS A 63 23.17 -21.63 5.58
N GLU A 64 22.96 -20.45 5.01
CA GLU A 64 22.91 -20.24 3.55
C GLU A 64 24.24 -19.67 3.04
N GLY A 65 25.10 -19.20 3.95
CA GLY A 65 26.47 -18.75 3.70
C GLY A 65 27.51 -19.75 4.19
N PHE A 66 28.58 -19.26 4.85
CA PHE A 66 29.62 -20.09 5.40
C PHE A 66 29.11 -21.00 6.52
N VAL A 67 29.53 -22.27 6.50
CA VAL A 67 29.09 -23.28 7.47
C VAL A 67 30.14 -23.48 8.55
N HIS A 68 29.84 -23.07 9.77
CA HIS A 68 30.70 -23.30 10.94
C HIS A 68 30.44 -24.69 11.52
N GLY A 69 30.85 -25.77 10.79
CA GLY A 69 30.43 -27.14 11.10
C GLY A 69 30.64 -27.56 12.56
N LYS A 70 31.85 -27.38 13.09
CA LYS A 70 32.14 -27.74 14.50
C LYS A 70 31.38 -26.88 15.51
N ALA A 71 31.21 -25.61 15.23
CA ALA A 71 30.37 -24.73 16.10
C ALA A 71 28.90 -25.17 16.14
N LEU A 72 28.35 -25.56 14.99
CA LEU A 72 27.00 -26.09 14.91
C LEU A 72 26.80 -27.38 15.66
N GLU A 73 27.75 -28.34 15.44
CA GLU A 73 27.75 -29.66 16.08
C GLU A 73 27.80 -29.53 17.61
N TYR A 74 28.84 -28.86 18.13
CA TYR A 74 29.08 -28.73 19.57
C TYR A 74 28.07 -27.78 20.24
N GLY A 75 27.65 -26.69 19.57
CA GLY A 75 26.62 -25.80 20.07
C GLY A 75 25.28 -26.50 20.20
N ASN A 76 24.84 -27.23 19.17
CA ASN A 76 23.60 -28.01 19.21
C ASN A 76 23.62 -29.05 20.34
N GLU A 77 24.76 -29.78 20.49
CA GLU A 77 24.86 -30.79 21.54
C GLU A 77 24.89 -30.19 22.95
N THR A 78 25.62 -29.09 23.14
CA THR A 78 25.63 -28.33 24.41
C THR A 78 24.25 -27.92 24.83
N LEU A 79 23.45 -27.35 23.87
CA LEU A 79 22.12 -26.86 24.15
C LEU A 79 21.12 -27.97 24.44
N LYS A 80 21.22 -29.13 23.79
CA LYS A 80 20.45 -30.33 24.15
C LYS A 80 20.74 -30.81 25.58
N LEU A 81 22.02 -30.78 25.99
CA LEU A 81 22.40 -31.21 27.35
C LEU A 81 21.94 -30.24 28.44
N ALA A 82 21.59 -28.99 28.14
CA ALA A 82 21.22 -27.97 29.14
C ALA A 82 19.85 -28.17 29.79
N THR A 83 19.38 -29.40 29.92
CA THR A 83 18.03 -29.80 30.38
C THR A 83 17.63 -29.33 31.76
N LYS A 84 18.58 -29.01 32.64
CA LYS A 84 18.28 -28.43 33.94
C LYS A 84 17.77 -26.98 33.88
N ALA A 85 17.91 -26.29 32.73
CA ALA A 85 17.47 -24.92 32.52
C ALA A 85 16.31 -24.84 31.50
N PHE A 86 16.36 -25.60 30.41
CA PHE A 86 15.36 -25.60 29.36
C PHE A 86 15.39 -26.88 28.50
N ALA A 87 14.28 -27.16 27.83
CA ALA A 87 14.24 -28.15 26.75
C ALA A 87 14.58 -27.47 25.43
N ALA A 88 15.50 -28.02 24.66
CA ALA A 88 15.93 -27.48 23.36
C ALA A 88 15.37 -28.28 22.19
N ASP A 89 14.65 -27.62 21.29
CA ASP A 89 14.23 -28.16 19.99
C ASP A 89 15.15 -27.63 18.89
N LEU A 90 15.78 -28.52 18.15
CA LEU A 90 16.67 -28.15 17.05
C LEU A 90 15.94 -28.11 15.74
N SER A 91 16.15 -27.07 14.94
CA SER A 91 15.56 -26.96 13.59
C SER A 91 16.46 -26.16 12.64
N ASN A 92 16.39 -26.50 11.35
CA ASN A 92 16.94 -25.73 10.24
C ASN A 92 15.87 -25.41 9.18
N ASP A 93 14.58 -25.64 9.52
CA ASP A 93 13.44 -25.34 8.65
C ASP A 93 12.88 -23.97 8.96
N TYR A 94 12.77 -23.10 7.97
CA TYR A 94 12.18 -21.75 8.10
C TYR A 94 10.74 -21.75 8.59
N ALA A 95 9.99 -22.84 8.40
CA ALA A 95 8.61 -22.94 8.87
C ALA A 95 8.45 -22.76 10.40
N VAL A 96 9.56 -22.94 11.18
CA VAL A 96 9.55 -22.73 12.63
C VAL A 96 9.35 -21.27 13.01
N PHE A 97 9.59 -20.31 12.12
CA PHE A 97 9.36 -18.89 12.35
C PHE A 97 7.91 -18.46 12.13
N ALA A 98 7.02 -19.34 11.71
CA ALA A 98 5.60 -19.03 11.68
C ALA A 98 5.12 -18.68 13.12
N PRO A 99 4.27 -17.66 13.31
CA PRO A 99 3.88 -17.18 14.64
C PRO A 99 3.34 -18.28 15.58
N GLU A 100 2.55 -19.20 15.05
CA GLU A 100 1.99 -20.35 15.77
C GLU A 100 3.06 -21.37 16.23
N ASN A 101 4.18 -21.44 15.54
CA ASN A 101 5.32 -22.27 15.91
C ASN A 101 6.20 -21.56 16.92
N LEU A 102 6.54 -20.29 16.70
CA LEU A 102 7.32 -19.48 17.64
C LEU A 102 6.63 -19.36 19.01
N ALA A 103 5.32 -19.30 19.06
CA ALA A 103 4.55 -19.19 20.32
C ALA A 103 4.85 -20.31 21.34
N LYS A 104 5.32 -21.48 20.86
CA LYS A 104 5.65 -22.65 21.68
C LYS A 104 6.93 -22.47 22.51
N TYR A 105 7.75 -21.47 22.16
CA TYR A 105 9.08 -21.28 22.74
C TYR A 105 9.13 -20.04 23.66
N ASP A 106 10.05 -20.07 24.62
CA ASP A 106 10.40 -18.96 25.49
C ASP A 106 11.52 -18.09 24.91
N ALA A 107 12.41 -18.72 24.14
CA ALA A 107 13.48 -18.05 23.42
C ALA A 107 13.81 -18.76 22.11
N VAL A 108 14.40 -18.00 21.16
CA VAL A 108 15.06 -18.49 19.96
C VAL A 108 16.56 -18.31 20.15
N VAL A 109 17.32 -19.36 19.86
CA VAL A 109 18.79 -19.31 19.76
C VAL A 109 19.18 -19.45 18.30
N LEU A 110 19.84 -18.44 17.75
CA LEU A 110 20.48 -18.50 16.43
C LEU A 110 21.90 -19.04 16.63
N ASN A 111 22.06 -20.37 16.50
CA ASN A 111 23.35 -21.02 16.69
C ASN A 111 24.15 -20.99 15.40
N ASN A 112 25.11 -20.09 15.29
CA ASN A 112 26.03 -19.98 14.15
C ASN A 112 25.32 -19.94 12.77
N THR A 113 24.11 -19.41 12.70
CA THR A 113 23.40 -19.23 11.43
C THR A 113 24.08 -18.19 10.55
N THR A 114 24.07 -18.39 9.23
CA THR A 114 24.69 -17.43 8.29
C THR A 114 23.80 -17.17 7.09
N ALA A 115 23.78 -15.91 6.64
CA ALA A 115 23.14 -15.45 5.40
C ALA A 115 21.70 -15.95 5.20
N LEU A 116 20.89 -16.00 6.28
CA LEU A 116 19.52 -16.48 6.22
C LEU A 116 18.74 -15.80 5.10
N ASP A 117 18.07 -16.60 4.26
CA ASP A 117 17.32 -16.10 3.10
C ASP A 117 16.00 -15.44 3.51
N THR A 118 16.11 -14.23 4.04
CA THR A 118 14.95 -13.40 4.35
C THR A 118 14.26 -12.81 3.12
N ARG A 119 14.87 -12.90 1.93
CA ARG A 119 14.23 -12.47 0.68
C ARG A 119 13.18 -13.47 0.21
N ALA A 120 13.52 -14.77 0.20
CA ALA A 120 12.56 -15.84 -0.11
C ALA A 120 11.58 -16.07 1.05
N ASN A 121 11.98 -15.72 2.29
CA ASN A 121 11.19 -15.89 3.52
C ASN A 121 10.97 -14.55 4.24
N PRO A 122 10.24 -13.59 3.64
CA PRO A 122 10.11 -12.23 4.18
C PRO A 122 9.33 -12.16 5.50
N PHE A 123 8.66 -13.23 5.89
CA PHE A 123 7.92 -13.31 7.15
C PHE A 123 8.83 -13.47 8.38
N ILE A 124 10.09 -13.89 8.22
CA ILE A 124 11.03 -14.15 9.32
C ILE A 124 11.29 -12.88 10.13
N GLU A 125 11.60 -11.76 9.47
CA GLU A 125 11.91 -10.50 10.14
C GLU A 125 10.75 -10.02 11.02
N PRO A 126 9.53 -9.78 10.50
CA PRO A 126 8.44 -9.33 11.33
C PRO A 126 8.05 -10.34 12.42
N ALA A 127 8.04 -11.64 12.12
CA ALA A 127 7.69 -12.67 13.08
C ALA A 127 8.68 -12.69 14.27
N LEU A 128 9.98 -12.61 13.99
CA LEU A 128 11.01 -12.63 15.03
C LEU A 128 10.98 -11.33 15.87
N ILE A 129 10.77 -10.18 15.25
CA ILE A 129 10.65 -8.89 15.94
C ILE A 129 9.42 -8.87 16.86
N ASP A 130 8.27 -9.27 16.35
CA ASP A 130 7.03 -9.29 17.14
C ASP A 130 7.11 -10.30 18.28
N TYR A 131 7.72 -11.45 18.02
CA TYR A 131 8.01 -12.47 19.02
C TYR A 131 8.83 -11.92 20.19
N VAL A 132 9.96 -11.27 19.91
CA VAL A 132 10.84 -10.71 20.95
C VAL A 132 10.12 -9.57 21.68
N ARG A 133 9.46 -8.64 20.95
CA ARG A 133 8.70 -7.54 21.56
C ARG A 133 7.61 -7.99 22.52
N ALA A 134 7.08 -9.20 22.34
CA ALA A 134 6.02 -9.79 23.18
C ALA A 134 6.50 -10.49 24.46
N ASP A 135 7.67 -10.11 25.03
CA ASP A 135 8.28 -10.69 26.24
C ASP A 135 8.94 -12.06 26.01
N LYS A 136 9.51 -12.26 24.82
CA LYS A 136 10.29 -13.47 24.50
C LYS A 136 11.77 -13.18 24.38
N GLY A 137 12.60 -14.24 24.33
CA GLY A 137 14.06 -14.13 24.22
C GLY A 137 14.63 -14.39 22.84
N LEU A 138 15.73 -13.71 22.53
CA LEU A 138 16.59 -14.01 21.41
C LEU A 138 18.04 -14.11 21.91
N ALA A 139 18.68 -15.25 21.67
CA ALA A 139 20.11 -15.40 21.86
C ALA A 139 20.81 -15.66 20.52
N VAL A 140 21.90 -14.97 20.29
CA VAL A 140 22.63 -15.01 19.02
C VAL A 140 24.07 -15.37 19.31
N ILE A 141 24.49 -16.51 18.78
CA ILE A 141 25.84 -17.07 19.02
C ILE A 141 26.67 -16.87 17.76
N HIS A 142 27.80 -16.20 17.90
CA HIS A 142 28.87 -15.98 16.92
C HIS A 142 28.31 -15.55 15.53
N ALA A 143 28.32 -16.46 14.56
CA ALA A 143 27.91 -16.21 13.20
C ALA A 143 26.41 -15.89 13.07
N GLY A 144 25.63 -16.01 14.13
CA GLY A 144 24.26 -15.53 14.13
C GLY A 144 24.12 -14.03 13.83
N ALA A 145 25.20 -13.23 13.94
CA ALA A 145 25.22 -11.82 13.49
C ALA A 145 25.60 -11.67 11.99
N ASP A 146 26.02 -12.75 11.30
CA ASP A 146 26.29 -12.79 9.86
C ASP A 146 25.01 -13.07 9.05
N ASN A 147 23.96 -12.37 9.42
CA ASN A 147 22.61 -12.53 8.90
C ASN A 147 21.94 -11.19 8.58
N PHE A 148 20.73 -11.26 8.12
CA PHE A 148 19.81 -10.15 8.00
C PHE A 148 20.26 -9.05 7.03
N TYR A 149 21.00 -9.42 5.95
CA TYR A 149 21.49 -8.47 4.95
C TYR A 149 20.38 -7.77 4.17
N LYS A 150 19.16 -8.34 4.17
CA LYS A 150 17.93 -7.79 3.57
C LYS A 150 16.81 -7.60 4.58
N ALA A 151 17.14 -7.67 5.89
CA ALA A 151 16.22 -7.53 7.00
C ALA A 151 16.86 -6.66 8.09
N GLU A 152 16.97 -5.36 7.81
CA GLU A 152 17.77 -4.41 8.63
C GLU A 152 17.22 -4.24 10.05
N ARG A 153 15.89 -4.34 10.22
CA ARG A 153 15.26 -4.24 11.54
C ARG A 153 15.62 -5.42 12.44
N ALA A 154 15.86 -6.61 11.86
CA ALA A 154 16.33 -7.75 12.63
C ALA A 154 17.81 -7.59 13.02
N ALA A 155 18.67 -7.06 12.14
CA ALA A 155 20.05 -6.71 12.47
C ALA A 155 20.11 -5.63 13.57
N GLU A 156 19.24 -4.63 13.53
CA GLU A 156 19.10 -3.62 14.58
C GLU A 156 18.67 -4.25 15.91
N MET A 157 17.70 -5.18 15.89
CA MET A 157 17.26 -5.90 17.10
C MET A 157 18.41 -6.69 17.74
N VAL A 158 19.23 -7.38 16.96
CA VAL A 158 20.43 -8.07 17.44
C VAL A 158 21.42 -7.07 18.07
N GLY A 159 21.47 -5.85 17.58
CA GLY A 159 22.38 -4.81 18.04
C GLY A 159 23.75 -4.88 17.38
N GLY A 160 23.87 -5.61 16.27
CA GLY A 160 25.10 -5.75 15.50
C GLY A 160 24.88 -6.56 14.22
N ARG A 161 25.75 -6.34 13.23
CA ARG A 161 25.82 -7.12 12.00
C ARG A 161 27.29 -7.30 11.61
N PHE A 162 27.65 -8.50 11.20
CA PHE A 162 29.00 -8.85 10.78
C PHE A 162 29.57 -7.85 9.77
N TRP A 163 30.81 -7.42 10.04
CA TRP A 163 31.57 -6.52 9.16
C TRP A 163 33.01 -7.00 8.94
N GLY A 164 33.28 -8.23 9.25
CA GLY A 164 34.59 -8.88 9.14
C GLY A 164 35.10 -9.41 10.48
N HIS A 165 36.17 -10.20 10.43
CA HIS A 165 36.76 -10.89 11.57
C HIS A 165 38.27 -10.67 11.63
N PRO A 166 38.78 -9.48 12.00
CA PRO A 166 40.21 -9.19 12.13
C PRO A 166 40.93 -10.13 13.09
N TRP A 167 40.25 -10.63 14.09
CA TRP A 167 40.72 -11.54 15.12
C TRP A 167 40.31 -12.97 14.76
N GLY A 168 41.14 -13.64 13.95
CA GLY A 168 40.80 -14.97 13.45
C GLY A 168 41.00 -16.07 14.48
N SER A 169 40.43 -17.25 14.23
CA SER A 169 40.42 -18.41 15.14
C SER A 169 41.80 -19.01 15.41
N GLY A 170 42.82 -18.68 14.60
CA GLY A 170 44.22 -19.14 14.79
C GLY A 170 45.01 -18.35 15.85
N GLY A 171 44.48 -17.23 16.32
CA GLY A 171 45.11 -16.37 17.32
C GLY A 171 44.54 -16.59 18.73
N THR A 172 45.21 -15.96 19.69
CA THR A 172 44.74 -15.82 21.07
C THR A 172 44.62 -14.34 21.36
N TRP A 173 43.47 -13.90 21.77
CA TRP A 173 43.10 -12.50 21.92
C TRP A 173 42.83 -12.18 23.38
N ALA A 174 43.08 -10.93 23.78
CA ALA A 174 42.80 -10.43 25.12
C ALA A 174 41.39 -9.82 25.15
N PHE A 175 40.65 -10.16 26.19
CA PHE A 175 39.30 -9.65 26.42
C PHE A 175 39.26 -8.98 27.78
N LYS A 176 38.60 -7.81 27.84
CA LYS A 176 38.26 -7.11 29.08
C LYS A 176 36.79 -7.27 29.38
N LEU A 177 36.44 -7.29 30.66
CA LEU A 177 35.08 -7.26 31.10
C LEU A 177 34.63 -5.77 31.25
N ASP A 178 33.69 -5.34 30.46
CA ASP A 178 33.07 -4.02 30.64
C ASP A 178 32.24 -3.96 31.94
N GLU A 179 31.69 -5.10 32.34
CA GLU A 179 30.86 -5.28 33.52
C GLU A 179 31.37 -6.49 34.37
N PRO A 180 32.47 -6.35 35.15
CA PRO A 180 33.08 -7.47 35.88
C PRO A 180 32.16 -8.18 36.87
N GLY A 181 31.21 -7.45 37.52
CA GLY A 181 30.26 -7.99 38.49
C GLY A 181 28.92 -8.42 37.88
N HIS A 182 28.75 -8.36 36.58
CA HIS A 182 27.48 -8.70 35.94
C HIS A 182 27.18 -10.20 35.98
N PRO A 183 25.94 -10.64 36.31
CA PRO A 183 25.58 -12.06 36.44
C PRO A 183 25.98 -12.91 35.20
N VAL A 184 25.84 -12.42 33.98
CA VAL A 184 26.24 -13.13 32.75
C VAL A 184 27.76 -13.27 32.62
N ASN A 185 28.56 -12.43 33.29
CA ASN A 185 30.03 -12.47 33.29
C ASN A 185 30.63 -13.25 34.46
N ARG A 186 29.79 -13.78 35.37
CA ARG A 186 30.27 -14.44 36.63
C ARG A 186 31.28 -15.53 36.41
N ALA A 187 31.22 -16.26 35.24
CA ALA A 187 32.12 -17.34 34.91
C ALA A 187 33.58 -16.89 34.72
N PHE A 188 33.81 -15.59 34.45
CA PHE A 188 35.15 -15.03 34.26
C PHE A 188 35.80 -14.57 35.57
N GLY A 189 35.11 -14.70 36.71
CA GLY A 189 35.66 -14.36 38.03
C GLY A 189 36.03 -12.88 38.23
N GLY A 190 35.40 -11.99 37.51
CA GLY A 190 35.62 -10.53 37.58
C GLY A 190 36.91 -10.04 36.88
N LYS A 191 37.58 -10.89 36.08
CA LYS A 191 38.84 -10.57 35.40
C LYS A 191 38.73 -10.75 33.91
N GLY A 192 39.46 -9.96 33.13
CA GLY A 192 39.66 -10.21 31.70
C GLY A 192 40.29 -11.60 31.45
N ILE A 193 40.11 -12.12 30.26
CA ILE A 193 40.61 -13.41 29.83
C ILE A 193 41.43 -13.32 28.57
N SER A 194 42.28 -14.32 28.32
CA SER A 194 42.87 -14.55 27.01
C SER A 194 42.27 -15.85 26.46
N PHE A 195 41.76 -15.79 25.23
CA PHE A 195 41.06 -16.92 24.64
C PHE A 195 41.29 -16.98 23.11
N GLY A 196 41.35 -18.18 22.56
CA GLY A 196 41.50 -18.40 21.13
C GLY A 196 40.15 -18.65 20.47
N ASP A 197 39.59 -17.63 19.83
CA ASP A 197 38.36 -17.73 19.05
C ASP A 197 38.39 -16.73 17.89
N GLU A 198 37.45 -16.86 16.92
CA GLU A 198 37.26 -15.86 15.89
C GLU A 198 36.27 -14.76 16.39
N ILE A 199 36.69 -13.52 16.31
CA ILE A 199 35.91 -12.41 16.83
C ILE A 199 35.53 -11.45 15.73
N TYR A 200 34.24 -11.13 15.68
CA TYR A 200 33.62 -10.22 14.71
C TYR A 200 33.74 -8.76 15.13
N GLN A 201 34.05 -7.90 14.15
CA GLN A 201 33.71 -6.49 14.28
C GLN A 201 32.29 -6.24 13.72
N GLN A 202 31.61 -5.29 14.32
CA GLN A 202 30.21 -5.01 14.02
C GLN A 202 30.01 -3.73 13.20
N GLN A 203 29.09 -3.76 12.26
CA GLN A 203 28.80 -2.65 11.35
C GLN A 203 27.89 -1.59 12.00
N SER A 204 28.27 -0.31 11.85
CA SER A 204 27.34 0.81 12.10
C SER A 204 26.31 0.93 10.97
N PRO A 205 25.07 1.39 11.22
CA PRO A 205 24.52 1.89 12.50
C PRO A 205 23.96 0.79 13.41
N PHE A 206 24.00 -0.50 13.03
CA PHE A 206 23.37 -1.59 13.79
C PHE A 206 24.00 -1.70 15.18
N TYR A 207 25.32 -1.70 15.24
CA TYR A 207 26.03 -1.63 16.50
C TYR A 207 26.19 -0.19 16.98
N ASN A 208 25.70 0.06 18.19
CA ASN A 208 25.91 1.30 18.91
C ASN A 208 25.85 1.03 20.41
N ARG A 209 26.95 1.28 21.13
CA ARG A 209 27.08 1.04 22.58
C ARG A 209 26.01 1.76 23.40
N ALA A 210 25.55 2.92 22.96
CA ALA A 210 24.51 3.68 23.65
C ALA A 210 23.15 2.91 23.76
N LYS A 211 22.91 1.96 22.85
CA LYS A 211 21.70 1.12 22.83
C LYS A 211 21.88 -0.24 23.53
N LEU A 212 23.07 -0.57 24.01
CA LEU A 212 23.46 -1.87 24.47
C LEU A 212 24.00 -1.82 25.92
N ARG A 213 23.86 -2.91 26.64
CA ARG A 213 24.65 -3.23 27.81
C ARG A 213 25.79 -4.14 27.39
N VAL A 214 26.95 -3.59 27.10
CA VAL A 214 28.12 -4.34 26.68
C VAL A 214 28.73 -5.05 27.89
N LEU A 215 29.00 -6.34 27.78
CA LEU A 215 29.47 -7.21 28.83
C LEU A 215 30.96 -7.47 28.72
N VAL A 216 31.41 -7.77 27.49
CA VAL A 216 32.78 -8.12 27.17
C VAL A 216 33.19 -7.38 25.89
N SER A 217 34.39 -6.83 25.89
CA SER A 217 35.03 -6.21 24.71
C SER A 217 36.46 -6.78 24.53
N LEU A 218 36.97 -6.65 23.29
CA LEU A 218 38.42 -6.86 23.08
C LEU A 218 39.23 -5.85 23.91
N ASP A 219 40.30 -6.32 24.53
CA ASP A 219 41.24 -5.44 25.24
C ASP A 219 42.26 -4.86 24.25
N MET A 220 41.96 -3.67 23.76
CA MET A 220 42.83 -2.96 22.80
C MET A 220 44.07 -2.38 23.45
N SER A 221 44.28 -2.55 24.76
CA SER A 221 45.56 -2.24 25.42
C SER A 221 46.58 -3.37 25.26
N ASP A 222 46.13 -4.59 24.94
CA ASP A 222 46.98 -5.71 24.55
C ASP A 222 47.57 -5.52 23.15
N ALA A 223 48.88 -5.57 23.02
CA ALA A 223 49.59 -5.29 21.79
C ALA A 223 49.24 -6.24 20.63
N ALA A 224 49.05 -7.52 20.90
CA ALA A 224 48.72 -8.50 19.90
C ALA A 224 47.26 -8.29 19.39
N THR A 225 46.36 -8.06 20.31
CA THR A 225 44.95 -7.78 19.99
C THR A 225 44.79 -6.48 19.20
N ALA A 226 45.53 -5.43 19.60
CA ALA A 226 45.49 -4.12 18.92
C ALA A 226 46.13 -4.15 17.53
N ALA A 227 47.10 -5.05 17.30
CA ALA A 227 47.83 -5.18 16.03
C ALA A 227 47.10 -5.99 14.95
N ALA A 228 45.93 -6.58 15.24
CA ALA A 228 45.14 -7.35 14.26
C ALA A 228 44.82 -6.54 13.02
N ASN A 229 45.06 -7.11 11.84
CA ASN A 229 44.84 -6.45 10.56
C ASN A 229 43.33 -6.53 10.16
N GLY A 230 42.87 -5.54 9.40
CA GLY A 230 41.51 -5.54 8.89
C GLY A 230 40.47 -4.86 9.77
N GLN A 231 40.90 -4.14 10.81
CA GLN A 231 40.06 -3.30 11.65
C GLN A 231 39.46 -2.14 10.83
N ARG A 232 38.15 -1.93 10.90
CA ARG A 232 37.41 -0.93 10.11
C ARG A 232 36.79 0.16 10.96
N ARG A 233 36.62 -0.07 12.27
CA ARG A 233 35.99 0.92 13.17
C ARG A 233 37.01 1.98 13.59
N GLU A 234 36.65 3.24 13.35
CA GLU A 234 37.46 4.40 13.73
C GLU A 234 37.47 4.61 15.25
N ASP A 235 36.34 4.31 15.91
CA ASP A 235 36.16 4.46 17.36
C ASP A 235 36.88 3.39 18.19
N LYS A 236 37.44 2.38 17.53
CA LYS A 236 38.12 1.24 18.18
C LYS A 236 37.28 0.53 19.25
N ASP A 237 35.96 0.65 19.16
CA ASP A 237 35.01 -0.01 20.05
C ASP A 237 34.58 -1.38 19.48
N TYR A 238 35.18 -2.44 20.04
CA TYR A 238 34.98 -3.81 19.59
C TYR A 238 34.34 -4.64 20.69
N ALA A 239 33.00 -4.50 20.85
CA ALA A 239 32.26 -5.35 21.76
C ALA A 239 32.16 -6.78 21.25
N VAL A 240 32.32 -7.72 22.17
CA VAL A 240 32.32 -9.18 21.92
C VAL A 240 31.01 -9.79 22.40
N SER A 241 30.45 -9.29 23.50
CA SER A 241 29.19 -9.76 24.05
C SER A 241 28.39 -8.63 24.68
N TRP A 242 27.08 -8.69 24.51
CA TRP A 242 26.14 -7.72 25.08
C TRP A 242 24.78 -8.30 25.33
N ILE A 243 24.02 -7.61 26.18
CA ILE A 243 22.59 -7.79 26.36
C ILE A 243 21.85 -6.47 26.08
N ARG A 244 20.57 -6.58 25.76
CA ARG A 244 19.69 -5.42 25.67
C ARG A 244 18.22 -5.81 25.84
N PRO A 245 17.37 -4.92 26.40
CA PRO A 245 15.95 -5.03 26.23
C PRO A 245 15.54 -4.73 24.77
N TYR A 246 14.46 -5.36 24.30
CA TYR A 246 13.86 -5.04 23.01
C TYR A 246 12.34 -5.18 23.08
N GLY A 247 11.63 -4.06 23.18
CA GLY A 247 10.22 -4.08 23.59
C GLY A 247 10.09 -4.60 25.01
N LYS A 248 9.31 -5.65 25.20
CA LYS A 248 9.20 -6.36 26.51
C LYS A 248 10.19 -7.52 26.63
N GLY A 249 10.81 -7.91 25.52
CA GLY A 249 11.71 -9.06 25.47
C GLY A 249 13.18 -8.70 25.68
N ARG A 250 14.04 -9.70 25.52
CA ARG A 250 15.46 -9.64 25.86
C ARG A 250 16.29 -10.24 24.74
N VAL A 251 17.39 -9.57 24.41
CA VAL A 251 18.37 -10.06 23.42
C VAL A 251 19.72 -10.22 24.07
N PHE A 252 20.35 -11.34 23.79
CA PHE A 252 21.75 -11.62 24.10
C PHE A 252 22.52 -11.91 22.83
N TYR A 253 23.71 -11.36 22.71
CA TYR A 253 24.68 -11.67 21.66
C TYR A 253 26.04 -12.00 22.26
N THR A 254 26.74 -12.95 21.66
CA THR A 254 28.15 -13.18 21.91
C THR A 254 28.89 -13.57 20.61
N SER A 255 30.06 -12.99 20.40
CA SER A 255 30.97 -13.38 19.31
C SER A 255 31.75 -14.65 19.62
N PHE A 256 31.75 -15.13 20.85
CA PHE A 256 32.30 -16.44 21.17
C PHE A 256 31.47 -17.54 20.53
N GLY A 257 32.15 -18.64 20.12
CA GLY A 257 31.47 -19.82 19.62
C GLY A 257 31.81 -20.21 18.18
N HIS A 258 32.94 -19.76 17.62
CA HIS A 258 33.37 -20.12 16.27
C HIS A 258 33.62 -21.62 16.07
N ASP A 259 34.16 -22.29 17.06
CA ASP A 259 34.44 -23.72 16.99
C ASP A 259 34.20 -24.42 18.34
N GLN A 260 34.55 -25.72 18.42
CA GLN A 260 34.36 -26.56 19.60
C GLN A 260 35.04 -26.02 20.86
N ARG A 261 36.13 -25.24 20.75
CA ARG A 261 36.88 -24.73 21.93
C ARG A 261 36.00 -23.89 22.83
N ALA A 262 35.12 -23.07 22.24
CA ALA A 262 34.20 -22.21 22.99
C ALA A 262 33.23 -23.03 23.86
N PHE A 263 32.74 -24.14 23.36
CA PHE A 263 31.81 -25.01 24.08
C PHE A 263 32.47 -25.92 25.08
N LEU A 264 33.75 -26.30 24.86
CA LEU A 264 34.54 -27.11 25.78
C LEU A 264 35.22 -26.30 26.89
N ASP A 265 35.42 -24.99 26.70
CA ASP A 265 35.89 -24.08 27.74
C ASP A 265 34.81 -23.79 28.79
N LYS A 266 35.14 -24.00 30.08
CA LYS A 266 34.16 -23.87 31.18
C LYS A 266 33.62 -22.44 31.31
N ALA A 267 34.48 -21.44 31.19
CA ALA A 267 34.06 -20.05 31.43
C ALA A 267 33.26 -19.53 30.24
N VAL A 268 33.70 -19.80 29.02
CA VAL A 268 33.05 -19.34 27.80
C VAL A 268 31.65 -20.01 27.61
N VAL A 269 31.57 -21.34 27.77
CA VAL A 269 30.27 -22.04 27.67
C VAL A 269 29.29 -21.59 28.74
N THR A 270 29.77 -21.33 29.98
CA THR A 270 28.92 -20.81 31.05
C THR A 270 28.39 -19.42 30.72
N HIS A 271 29.25 -18.55 30.16
CA HIS A 271 28.82 -17.22 29.69
C HIS A 271 27.72 -17.28 28.59
N ILE A 272 27.87 -18.20 27.62
CA ILE A 272 26.86 -18.46 26.58
C ILE A 272 25.53 -18.89 27.21
N LEU A 273 25.58 -19.87 28.14
CA LEU A 273 24.40 -20.42 28.77
C LEU A 273 23.70 -19.42 29.72
N ASP A 274 24.46 -18.62 30.47
CA ASP A 274 23.94 -17.55 31.29
C ASP A 274 23.28 -16.46 30.46
N GLY A 275 23.85 -16.12 29.28
CA GLY A 275 23.24 -15.20 28.32
C GLY A 275 21.93 -15.73 27.76
N ILE A 276 21.83 -17.03 27.47
CA ILE A 276 20.56 -17.65 27.05
C ILE A 276 19.54 -17.60 28.20
N GLN A 277 19.93 -17.89 29.45
CA GLN A 277 19.03 -17.78 30.60
C GLN A 277 18.55 -16.33 30.86
N TYR A 278 19.41 -15.33 30.60
CA TYR A 278 18.99 -13.94 30.61
C TYR A 278 17.91 -13.70 29.54
N ALA A 279 18.15 -14.15 28.29
CA ALA A 279 17.19 -14.00 27.19
C ALA A 279 15.84 -14.67 27.53
N ILE A 280 15.82 -15.86 28.13
CA ILE A 280 14.62 -16.54 28.63
C ILE A 280 13.94 -15.74 29.75
N GLY A 281 14.69 -14.95 30.51
CA GLY A 281 14.24 -14.13 31.64
C GLY A 281 14.32 -14.84 33.02
N ASP A 282 15.00 -15.97 33.11
CA ASP A 282 15.25 -16.68 34.38
C ASP A 282 16.45 -16.13 35.13
N LEU A 283 17.56 -15.80 34.43
CA LEU A 283 18.68 -15.07 34.99
C LEU A 283 18.38 -13.55 35.03
N LYS A 284 18.13 -13.03 36.22
CA LYS A 284 17.90 -11.59 36.40
C LYS A 284 19.20 -10.82 36.35
N ALA A 285 19.27 -9.79 35.53
CA ALA A 285 20.43 -8.93 35.35
C ALA A 285 19.99 -7.49 35.08
N ASP A 286 20.87 -6.54 35.36
CA ASP A 286 20.68 -5.15 34.92
C ASP A 286 21.02 -5.08 33.41
N ASP A 287 20.03 -4.78 32.61
CA ASP A 287 20.14 -4.71 31.14
C ASP A 287 20.02 -3.29 30.58
N ALA A 288 20.06 -2.27 31.48
CA ALA A 288 20.01 -0.90 31.07
C ALA A 288 21.17 -0.56 30.12
N PRO A 289 20.91 -0.13 28.88
CA PRO A 289 21.94 0.33 27.96
C PRO A 289 22.80 1.45 28.54
N ALA A 290 24.03 1.57 28.05
CA ALA A 290 24.97 2.59 28.52
C ALA A 290 24.45 4.05 28.34
N GLY A 291 23.65 4.27 27.32
CA GLY A 291 23.17 5.59 26.93
C GLY A 291 24.27 6.45 26.28
N LEU A 292 23.95 7.72 26.05
CA LEU A 292 24.89 8.66 25.43
C LEU A 292 26.16 8.81 26.26
N SER A 293 27.31 8.62 25.62
CA SER A 293 28.65 8.84 26.22
C SER A 293 29.08 10.32 26.14
N ASP A 294 30.15 10.69 26.86
CA ASP A 294 30.74 12.03 26.76
C ASP A 294 31.25 12.32 25.34
N ALA A 295 31.73 11.34 24.60
CA ALA A 295 32.10 11.47 23.19
C ALA A 295 30.90 11.80 22.33
N ASP A 296 29.75 11.11 22.54
CA ASP A 296 28.50 11.39 21.86
C ASP A 296 28.01 12.81 22.15
N LEU A 297 28.04 13.20 23.41
CA LEU A 297 27.65 14.55 23.83
C LEU A 297 28.56 15.61 23.23
N SER A 298 29.87 15.35 23.14
CA SER A 298 30.83 16.22 22.47
C SER A 298 30.54 16.37 20.98
N ARG A 299 30.21 15.28 20.31
CA ARG A 299 29.76 15.27 18.90
C ARG A 299 28.51 16.11 18.70
N VAL A 300 27.51 15.99 19.59
CA VAL A 300 26.28 16.79 19.54
C VAL A 300 26.60 18.26 19.78
N ARG A 301 27.43 18.57 20.78
CA ARG A 301 27.85 19.95 21.12
C ARG A 301 28.53 20.62 19.94
N ALA A 302 29.41 19.93 19.23
CA ALA A 302 30.20 20.44 18.11
C ALA A 302 29.51 20.34 16.75
N ALA A 303 28.22 19.94 16.67
CA ALA A 303 27.52 19.77 15.41
C ALA A 303 27.55 21.04 14.55
N SER A 304 27.65 20.88 13.24
CA SER A 304 27.72 21.92 12.23
C SER A 304 26.63 21.77 11.19
N GLU A 305 26.50 22.73 10.29
CA GLU A 305 25.56 22.62 9.17
C GLU A 305 25.82 21.40 8.32
N ALA A 306 27.10 21.05 8.11
CA ALA A 306 27.50 19.91 7.27
C ALA A 306 27.05 18.55 7.84
N ASN A 307 27.00 18.39 9.18
CA ASN A 307 26.74 17.10 9.83
C ASN A 307 25.50 17.06 10.72
N VAL A 308 24.71 18.12 10.81
CA VAL A 308 23.52 18.18 11.71
C VAL A 308 22.50 17.07 11.44
N ASN A 309 22.35 16.65 10.19
CA ASN A 309 21.42 15.58 9.84
C ASN A 309 21.93 14.21 10.29
N GLU A 310 23.24 13.97 10.25
CA GLU A 310 23.87 12.76 10.78
C GLU A 310 23.74 12.69 12.31
N VAL A 311 23.98 13.83 12.97
CA VAL A 311 23.83 13.95 14.43
C VAL A 311 22.38 13.73 14.83
N PHE A 312 21.42 14.29 14.09
CA PHE A 312 20.00 14.05 14.35
C PHE A 312 19.63 12.58 14.14
N ALA A 313 20.05 11.96 13.02
CA ALA A 313 19.77 10.55 12.74
C ALA A 313 20.33 9.64 13.84
N PHE A 314 21.53 9.93 14.32
CA PHE A 314 22.14 9.25 15.45
C PHE A 314 21.31 9.38 16.74
N LEU A 315 20.90 10.59 17.12
CA LEU A 315 20.06 10.81 18.30
C LEU A 315 18.67 10.15 18.16
N GLN A 316 18.09 10.21 16.97
CA GLN A 316 16.82 9.58 16.65
C GLN A 316 16.89 8.05 16.80
N ASP A 317 17.96 7.44 16.30
CA ASP A 317 18.21 6.01 16.41
C ASP A 317 18.30 5.57 17.88
N ILE A 318 19.04 6.32 18.69
CA ILE A 318 19.15 6.04 20.14
C ILE A 318 17.80 6.19 20.84
N ALA A 319 17.07 7.27 20.57
CA ALA A 319 15.76 7.51 21.17
C ALA A 319 14.74 6.43 20.80
N ALA A 320 14.81 5.91 19.56
CA ALA A 320 13.88 4.89 19.07
C ALA A 320 14.18 3.48 19.57
N HIS A 321 15.43 3.17 19.97
CA HIS A 321 15.88 1.80 20.17
C HIS A 321 16.56 1.52 21.53
N THR A 322 16.49 2.45 22.49
CA THR A 322 17.03 2.22 23.84
C THR A 322 16.16 1.24 24.65
N PHE A 323 14.83 1.35 24.54
CA PHE A 323 13.83 0.49 25.20
C PHE A 323 14.03 0.30 26.72
N HIS A 324 14.66 1.25 27.40
CA HIS A 324 14.90 1.17 28.84
C HIS A 324 14.67 2.51 29.52
N ALA A 325 13.61 2.61 30.33
CA ALA A 325 13.13 3.88 30.92
C ALA A 325 14.20 4.67 31.69
N ARG A 326 15.08 3.98 32.45
CA ARG A 326 16.18 4.65 33.18
C ARG A 326 17.19 5.30 32.24
N THR A 327 17.56 4.59 31.18
CA THR A 327 18.51 5.11 30.19
C THR A 327 17.89 6.22 29.32
N GLU A 328 16.63 6.06 28.96
CA GLU A 328 15.86 7.10 28.24
C GLU A 328 15.78 8.39 29.06
N ALA A 329 15.47 8.28 30.36
CA ALA A 329 15.46 9.43 31.27
C ALA A 329 16.86 10.07 31.43
N ALA A 330 17.91 9.26 31.52
CA ALA A 330 19.28 9.75 31.59
C ALA A 330 19.73 10.44 30.30
N ASN A 331 19.42 9.87 29.13
CA ASN A 331 19.69 10.48 27.84
C ASN A 331 18.95 11.80 27.68
N ARG A 332 17.68 11.85 28.06
CA ARG A 332 16.89 13.09 28.07
C ARG A 332 17.56 14.17 28.90
N ALA A 333 17.92 13.85 30.15
CA ALA A 333 18.58 14.82 31.03
C ALA A 333 19.89 15.36 30.47
N LYS A 334 20.70 14.49 29.81
CA LYS A 334 21.94 14.89 29.14
C LYS A 334 21.67 15.84 27.97
N LEU A 335 20.67 15.58 27.15
CA LEU A 335 20.29 16.44 26.02
C LEU A 335 19.71 17.77 26.50
N GLU A 336 18.94 17.79 27.59
CA GLU A 336 18.42 18.99 28.22
C GLU A 336 19.58 19.88 28.77
N ALA A 337 20.59 19.24 29.34
CA ALA A 337 21.78 19.93 29.78
C ALA A 337 22.54 20.59 28.61
N LEU A 338 22.71 19.89 27.49
CA LEU A 338 23.31 20.46 26.28
C LEU A 338 22.46 21.58 25.67
N LEU A 339 21.15 21.52 25.75
CA LEU A 339 20.28 22.59 25.26
C LEU A 339 20.48 23.90 26.07
N LYS A 340 20.77 23.78 27.39
CA LYS A 340 21.08 24.87 28.29
C LYS A 340 22.51 25.40 28.11
N ASP A 341 23.43 24.55 27.68
CA ASP A 341 24.85 24.91 27.56
C ASP A 341 25.10 25.92 26.43
N ALA A 342 25.72 27.06 26.79
CA ALA A 342 26.07 28.09 25.83
C ALA A 342 27.15 27.63 24.83
N ALA A 343 27.99 26.65 25.20
CA ALA A 343 29.02 26.09 24.32
C ALA A 343 28.44 25.14 23.28
N THR A 344 27.18 24.71 23.41
CA THR A 344 26.50 23.87 22.38
C THR A 344 26.18 24.72 21.16
N SER A 345 26.67 24.28 19.99
CA SER A 345 26.45 24.99 18.74
C SER A 345 24.94 25.08 18.40
N VAL A 346 24.59 26.05 17.58
CA VAL A 346 23.21 26.24 17.10
C VAL A 346 22.69 25.00 16.38
N TYR A 347 23.54 24.30 15.65
CA TYR A 347 23.19 23.04 14.93
C TYR A 347 23.04 21.86 15.90
N GLY A 348 23.82 21.81 16.97
CA GLY A 348 23.63 20.84 18.06
C GLY A 348 22.28 21.03 18.74
N LYS A 349 21.92 22.26 19.08
CA LYS A 349 20.62 22.64 19.63
C LYS A 349 19.48 22.25 18.65
N ARG A 350 19.67 22.48 17.35
CA ARG A 350 18.73 22.10 16.30
C ARG A 350 18.50 20.56 16.28
N ALA A 351 19.57 19.78 16.35
CA ALA A 351 19.45 18.31 16.39
C ALA A 351 18.69 17.85 17.65
N ILE A 352 18.97 18.44 18.80
CA ILE A 352 18.28 18.15 20.07
C ILE A 352 16.79 18.49 19.98
N LEU A 353 16.43 19.69 19.51
CA LEU A 353 15.03 20.10 19.37
C LEU A 353 14.25 19.16 18.45
N ARG A 354 14.86 18.73 17.35
CA ARG A 354 14.25 17.78 16.41
C ARG A 354 13.95 16.44 17.07
N VAL A 355 14.86 15.90 17.86
CA VAL A 355 14.60 14.63 18.54
C VAL A 355 13.58 14.78 19.67
N MET A 356 13.57 15.94 20.35
CA MET A 356 12.59 16.25 21.40
C MET A 356 11.16 16.37 20.89
N LEU A 357 10.91 16.59 19.61
CA LEU A 357 9.56 16.51 19.03
C LEU A 357 8.94 15.11 19.21
N ASN A 358 9.76 14.07 19.25
CA ASN A 358 9.31 12.69 19.47
C ASN A 358 9.38 12.28 20.94
N MET A 359 10.36 12.80 21.68
CA MET A 359 10.56 12.50 23.11
C MET A 359 9.67 13.33 24.05
N GLY A 360 9.07 14.40 23.54
CA GLY A 360 8.38 15.43 24.32
C GLY A 360 9.31 16.54 24.80
N ALA A 361 8.74 17.71 25.11
CA ALA A 361 9.48 18.85 25.59
C ALA A 361 10.05 18.65 27.00
N PRO A 362 11.13 19.34 27.38
CA PRO A 362 11.62 19.39 28.77
C PRO A 362 10.61 20.09 29.70
N GLU A 363 10.71 19.84 31.00
CA GLU A 363 9.89 20.55 32.00
C GLU A 363 10.22 22.05 32.02
N ASP A 364 11.52 22.39 31.97
CA ASP A 364 12.00 23.76 31.84
C ASP A 364 12.02 24.18 30.37
N LEU A 365 11.07 25.02 29.97
CA LEU A 365 10.92 25.49 28.61
C LEU A 365 11.77 26.71 28.25
N GLU A 366 12.47 27.36 29.19
CA GLU A 366 13.28 28.54 28.91
C GLU A 366 14.41 28.28 27.91
N PRO A 367 15.17 27.17 27.98
CA PRO A 367 16.17 26.84 26.95
C PRO A 367 15.58 26.63 25.57
N VAL A 368 14.35 26.04 25.48
CA VAL A 368 13.62 25.90 24.20
C VAL A 368 13.20 27.28 23.69
N ALA A 369 12.69 28.15 24.57
CA ALA A 369 12.28 29.50 24.20
C ALA A 369 13.48 30.36 23.72
N ALA A 370 14.66 30.16 24.31
CA ALA A 370 15.89 30.82 23.84
C ALA A 370 16.27 30.42 22.41
N CYS A 371 15.93 29.19 21.99
CA CYS A 371 16.16 28.70 20.64
C CYS A 371 15.20 29.28 19.59
N LEU A 372 14.20 30.08 19.97
CA LEU A 372 13.37 30.84 19.03
C LEU A 372 14.14 31.95 18.31
N THR A 373 15.16 32.53 18.96
CA THR A 373 15.89 33.67 18.41
C THR A 373 16.78 33.33 17.22
N PRO A 374 17.65 32.30 17.27
CA PRO A 374 18.48 31.93 16.13
C PRO A 374 17.63 31.34 14.99
N PRO A 375 17.82 31.78 13.74
CA PRO A 375 17.03 31.26 12.60
C PRO A 375 17.12 29.75 12.41
N GLU A 376 18.31 29.18 12.69
CA GLU A 376 18.59 27.74 12.49
C GLU A 376 17.78 26.80 13.40
N THR A 377 17.34 27.32 14.57
CA THR A 377 16.60 26.56 15.59
C THR A 377 15.14 27.00 15.74
N ARG A 378 14.82 28.18 15.22
CA ARG A 378 13.54 28.88 15.40
C ARG A 378 12.32 28.01 15.17
N ASP A 379 12.25 27.43 14.00
CA ASP A 379 11.06 26.64 13.60
C ASP A 379 10.88 25.37 14.44
N TRP A 380 11.98 24.73 14.83
CA TRP A 380 11.95 23.54 15.68
C TRP A 380 11.54 23.86 17.11
N ALA A 381 12.05 24.97 17.66
CA ALA A 381 11.65 25.46 18.97
C ALA A 381 10.15 25.85 18.97
N ALA A 382 9.72 26.58 17.95
CA ALA A 382 8.31 26.95 17.79
C ALA A 382 7.39 25.75 17.68
N ALA A 383 7.77 24.75 16.88
CA ALA A 383 7.01 23.50 16.73
C ALA A 383 6.91 22.72 18.06
N LEU A 384 8.02 22.62 18.79
CA LEU A 384 8.05 21.95 20.08
C LEU A 384 7.15 22.66 21.10
N LEU A 385 7.25 23.99 21.21
CA LEU A 385 6.39 24.79 22.09
C LEU A 385 4.91 24.75 21.66
N ALA A 386 4.64 24.72 20.35
CA ALA A 386 3.28 24.59 19.82
C ALA A 386 2.64 23.27 20.25
N GLY A 387 3.38 22.17 20.20
CA GLY A 387 2.91 20.84 20.59
C GLY A 387 2.87 20.57 22.10
N THR A 388 3.54 21.43 22.90
CA THR A 388 3.64 21.23 24.36
C THR A 388 2.39 21.72 25.08
N PRO A 389 1.66 20.87 25.84
CA PRO A 389 0.46 21.26 26.57
C PRO A 389 0.76 22.31 27.67
N GLY A 390 -0.30 23.01 28.10
CA GLY A 390 -0.24 23.88 29.27
C GLY A 390 0.14 25.34 28.99
N LYS A 391 0.01 26.16 30.03
CA LYS A 391 0.14 27.63 29.95
C LYS A 391 1.60 28.08 29.86
N ALA A 392 2.57 27.29 30.29
CA ALA A 392 3.99 27.66 30.29
C ALA A 392 4.50 27.88 28.86
N ALA A 393 4.24 26.94 27.96
CA ALA A 393 4.60 27.02 26.54
C ALA A 393 3.93 28.23 25.84
N ALA A 394 2.64 28.48 26.14
CA ALA A 394 1.93 29.64 25.63
C ALA A 394 2.58 30.94 26.08
N ARG A 395 2.98 31.04 27.36
CA ARG A 395 3.70 32.23 27.87
C ARG A 395 5.06 32.47 27.19
N CYS A 396 5.84 31.40 26.94
CA CYS A 396 7.09 31.50 26.19
C CYS A 396 6.87 32.11 24.80
N LEU A 397 5.88 31.58 24.05
CA LEU A 397 5.52 32.09 22.73
C LEU A 397 5.02 33.54 22.81
N THR A 398 4.06 33.85 23.69
CA THR A 398 3.44 35.18 23.79
C THR A 398 4.45 36.25 24.14
N ARG A 399 5.38 35.97 25.08
CA ARG A 399 6.48 36.89 25.43
C ARG A 399 7.34 37.22 24.21
N THR A 400 7.58 36.26 23.34
CA THR A 400 8.42 36.43 22.15
C THR A 400 7.74 37.28 21.06
N LEU A 401 6.43 37.53 21.10
CA LEU A 401 5.76 38.51 20.23
C LEU A 401 6.25 39.94 20.42
N GLN A 402 6.98 40.27 21.52
CA GLN A 402 7.60 41.54 21.72
C GLN A 402 8.96 41.68 21.02
N SER A 403 9.44 40.66 20.31
CA SER A 403 10.71 40.70 19.59
C SER A 403 10.73 41.80 18.52
N PRO A 404 11.88 42.50 18.33
CA PRO A 404 12.04 43.43 17.21
C PRO A 404 12.06 42.73 15.83
N ASP A 405 12.38 41.44 15.77
CA ASP A 405 12.43 40.63 14.54
C ASP A 405 11.05 40.26 14.03
N PRO A 406 10.55 40.80 12.88
CA PRO A 406 9.25 40.48 12.35
C PRO A 406 9.13 39.01 11.96
N ALA A 407 10.17 38.39 11.42
CA ALA A 407 10.16 37.01 11.02
C ALA A 407 9.94 36.08 12.23
N LEU A 408 10.56 36.38 13.35
CA LEU A 408 10.33 35.66 14.60
C LEU A 408 8.88 35.81 15.09
N ARG A 409 8.33 37.03 15.06
CA ARG A 409 6.92 37.24 15.43
C ARG A 409 5.97 36.44 14.55
N VAL A 410 6.22 36.38 13.23
CA VAL A 410 5.43 35.53 12.29
C VAL A 410 5.50 34.06 12.67
N THR A 411 6.70 33.53 12.94
CA THR A 411 6.87 32.13 13.37
C THR A 411 6.06 31.82 14.65
N VAL A 412 6.14 32.71 15.62
CA VAL A 412 5.42 32.59 16.90
C VAL A 412 3.91 32.66 16.72
N LEU A 413 3.40 33.55 15.86
CA LEU A 413 1.96 33.60 15.53
C LEU A 413 1.48 32.30 14.92
N ASN A 414 2.28 31.64 14.05
CA ASN A 414 1.97 30.32 13.51
C ASN A 414 1.94 29.24 14.60
N ALA A 415 2.86 29.28 15.56
CA ALA A 415 2.87 28.36 16.70
C ALA A 415 1.66 28.54 17.61
N LEU A 416 1.28 29.80 17.91
CA LEU A 416 0.09 30.14 18.69
C LEU A 416 -1.20 29.70 17.96
N ALA A 417 -1.22 29.76 16.62
CA ALA A 417 -2.35 29.26 15.84
C ALA A 417 -2.53 27.74 16.01
N ILE A 418 -1.44 26.97 16.03
CA ILE A 418 -1.49 25.52 16.28
C ILE A 418 -2.03 25.22 17.69
N ARG A 419 -1.73 26.09 18.65
CA ARG A 419 -2.22 25.97 20.03
C ARG A 419 -3.68 26.38 20.20
N GLY A 420 -4.26 27.09 19.26
CA GLY A 420 -5.60 27.63 19.37
C GLY A 420 -5.71 28.87 20.29
N ASP A 421 -4.63 29.66 20.43
CA ASP A 421 -4.60 30.79 21.36
C ASP A 421 -4.93 32.12 20.65
N ALA A 422 -6.21 32.29 20.31
CA ALA A 422 -6.71 33.47 19.63
C ALA A 422 -6.51 34.77 20.46
N VAL A 423 -6.61 34.67 21.78
CA VAL A 423 -6.44 35.83 22.70
C VAL A 423 -5.02 36.38 22.61
N ALA A 424 -4.00 35.50 22.58
CA ALA A 424 -2.61 35.91 22.45
C ALA A 424 -2.30 36.46 21.05
N VAL A 425 -2.95 35.96 19.99
CA VAL A 425 -2.75 36.37 18.59
C VAL A 425 -3.41 37.72 18.28
N ALA A 426 -4.61 37.98 18.82
CA ALA A 426 -5.46 39.12 18.44
C ALA A 426 -4.76 40.49 18.48
N PRO A 427 -3.91 40.87 19.49
CA PRO A 427 -3.22 42.15 19.50
C PRO A 427 -2.29 42.39 18.30
N ALA A 428 -1.69 41.30 17.75
CA ALA A 428 -0.75 41.40 16.62
C ALA A 428 -1.44 41.74 15.28
N THR A 429 -2.78 41.76 15.20
CA THR A 429 -3.50 42.28 14.02
C THR A 429 -3.28 43.76 13.78
N ALA A 430 -2.87 44.49 14.80
CA ALA A 430 -2.50 45.89 14.73
C ALA A 430 -0.96 46.14 14.68
N ASP A 431 -0.19 45.11 14.39
CA ASP A 431 1.27 45.22 14.29
C ASP A 431 1.65 46.22 13.18
N ARG A 432 2.67 47.04 13.43
CA ARG A 432 3.18 48.01 12.46
C ARG A 432 3.83 47.40 11.23
N ASP A 433 4.32 46.17 11.38
CA ASP A 433 4.83 45.36 10.27
C ASP A 433 3.65 44.61 9.57
N SER A 434 3.48 44.88 8.29
CA SER A 434 2.36 44.34 7.51
C SER A 434 2.37 42.84 7.37
N ALA A 435 3.56 42.19 7.35
CA ALA A 435 3.68 40.75 7.30
C ALA A 435 3.23 40.10 8.61
N VAL A 436 3.59 40.73 9.76
CA VAL A 436 3.15 40.28 11.09
C VAL A 436 1.63 40.40 11.25
N ALA A 437 1.07 41.58 10.87
CA ALA A 437 -0.38 41.78 10.92
C ALA A 437 -1.13 40.79 10.02
N ALA A 438 -0.63 40.54 8.80
CA ALA A 438 -1.20 39.55 7.90
C ALA A 438 -1.12 38.12 8.46
N ALA A 439 -0.01 37.75 9.09
CA ALA A 439 0.18 36.47 9.76
C ALA A 439 -0.75 36.30 10.98
N ALA A 440 -1.00 37.38 11.74
CA ALA A 440 -1.95 37.36 12.85
C ALA A 440 -3.37 37.13 12.36
N PHE A 441 -3.83 37.81 11.29
CA PHE A 441 -5.11 37.52 10.66
C PHE A 441 -5.21 36.07 10.19
N ALA A 442 -4.19 35.57 9.48
CA ALA A 442 -4.15 34.19 9.01
C ALA A 442 -4.20 33.18 10.18
N ALA A 443 -3.51 33.46 11.28
CA ALA A 443 -3.52 32.65 12.49
C ALA A 443 -4.94 32.58 13.11
N LEU A 444 -5.61 33.73 13.27
CA LEU A 444 -7.00 33.77 13.75
C LEU A 444 -7.95 32.99 12.84
N GLY A 445 -7.80 33.10 11.51
CA GLY A 445 -8.59 32.33 10.55
C GLY A 445 -8.46 30.83 10.73
N ARG A 446 -7.23 30.33 11.03
CA ARG A 446 -6.97 28.91 11.28
C ARG A 446 -7.46 28.43 12.64
N ILE A 447 -7.38 29.26 13.67
CA ILE A 447 -7.89 28.93 15.01
C ILE A 447 -9.39 28.68 14.95
N GLY A 448 -10.15 29.61 14.38
CA GLY A 448 -11.56 29.41 14.06
C GLY A 448 -12.45 29.19 15.29
N ASP A 449 -12.14 29.80 16.42
CA ASP A 449 -12.96 29.76 17.63
C ASP A 449 -13.77 31.07 17.84
N ALA A 450 -14.48 31.14 18.96
CA ALA A 450 -15.29 32.31 19.30
C ALA A 450 -14.46 33.57 19.54
N ASP A 451 -13.26 33.44 20.11
CA ASP A 451 -12.38 34.58 20.38
C ASP A 451 -11.70 35.06 19.09
N ALA A 452 -11.32 34.15 18.19
CA ALA A 452 -10.84 34.48 16.86
C ALA A 452 -11.93 35.23 16.06
N LEU A 453 -13.17 34.74 16.08
CA LEU A 453 -14.30 35.40 15.43
C LEU A 453 -14.55 36.80 15.97
N LYS A 454 -14.50 36.98 17.30
CA LYS A 454 -14.65 38.27 17.96
C LYS A 454 -13.53 39.26 17.57
N ALA A 455 -12.31 38.76 17.43
CA ALA A 455 -11.18 39.58 16.98
C ALA A 455 -11.34 40.00 15.50
N LEU A 456 -11.71 39.07 14.64
CA LEU A 456 -11.94 39.28 13.20
C LEU A 456 -13.19 40.10 12.86
N ALA A 457 -14.16 40.21 13.77
CA ALA A 457 -15.35 41.05 13.58
C ALA A 457 -15.00 42.56 13.63
N LYS A 458 -13.85 42.94 14.21
CA LYS A 458 -13.42 44.33 14.23
C LYS A 458 -12.86 44.75 12.87
N PRO A 459 -13.24 45.90 12.32
CA PRO A 459 -12.65 46.42 11.08
C PRO A 459 -11.15 46.59 11.22
N ALA A 460 -10.40 46.27 10.15
CA ALA A 460 -8.96 46.53 10.08
C ALA A 460 -8.66 47.84 9.34
N ALA A 461 -7.40 48.32 9.43
CA ALA A 461 -6.94 49.37 8.55
C ALA A 461 -7.09 48.95 7.07
N ALA A 462 -7.35 49.90 6.18
CA ALA A 462 -7.63 49.64 4.77
C ALA A 462 -6.59 48.70 4.10
N ALA A 463 -5.30 48.84 4.45
CA ALA A 463 -4.22 48.00 3.96
C ALA A 463 -4.35 46.50 4.37
N HIS A 464 -4.97 46.24 5.51
CA HIS A 464 -5.10 44.90 6.10
C HIS A 464 -6.50 44.29 5.93
N GLU A 465 -7.47 45.08 5.47
CA GLU A 465 -8.84 44.65 5.31
C GLU A 465 -8.99 43.39 4.41
N PRO A 466 -8.25 43.26 3.28
CA PRO A 466 -8.29 42.01 2.49
C PRO A 466 -7.77 40.78 3.24
N ALA A 467 -6.78 40.95 4.12
CA ALA A 467 -6.25 39.86 4.95
C ALA A 467 -7.27 39.45 6.02
N ARG A 468 -7.91 40.43 6.67
CA ARG A 468 -8.99 40.21 7.64
C ARG A 468 -10.17 39.45 7.04
N LEU A 469 -10.63 39.87 5.87
CA LEU A 469 -11.75 39.22 5.20
C LEU A 469 -11.45 37.78 4.80
N ARG A 470 -10.24 37.52 4.30
CA ARG A 470 -9.80 36.13 4.03
C ARG A 470 -9.76 35.28 5.32
N ALA A 471 -9.24 35.86 6.40
CA ALA A 471 -9.16 35.18 7.69
C ALA A 471 -10.56 34.91 8.27
N LEU A 472 -11.48 35.84 8.11
CA LEU A 472 -12.88 35.69 8.52
C LEU A 472 -13.55 34.55 7.76
N ALA A 473 -13.34 34.48 6.44
CA ALA A 473 -13.82 33.35 5.62
C ALA A 473 -13.24 32.00 6.08
N ALA A 474 -11.96 31.95 6.38
CA ALA A 474 -11.30 30.76 6.92
C ALA A 474 -11.86 30.39 8.31
N CYS A 475 -12.04 31.34 9.20
CA CYS A 475 -12.62 31.16 10.53
C CYS A 475 -14.03 30.55 10.46
N ILE A 476 -14.87 31.09 9.58
CA ILE A 476 -16.21 30.57 9.33
C ILE A 476 -16.14 29.12 8.83
N GLY A 477 -15.20 28.80 7.93
CA GLY A 477 -14.96 27.43 7.46
C GLY A 477 -14.59 26.49 8.61
N THR A 478 -13.63 26.87 9.45
CA THR A 478 -13.21 26.08 10.61
C THR A 478 -14.35 25.84 11.61
N LEU A 479 -15.17 26.87 11.90
CA LEU A 479 -16.36 26.74 12.75
C LEU A 479 -17.38 25.75 12.15
N SER A 480 -17.55 25.78 10.84
CA SER A 480 -18.42 24.86 10.12
C SER A 480 -17.92 23.42 10.21
N ASP A 481 -16.61 23.21 9.94
CA ASP A 481 -15.99 21.88 9.97
C ASP A 481 -15.96 21.28 11.40
N GLN A 482 -15.97 22.12 12.42
CA GLN A 482 -16.13 21.72 13.83
C GLN A 482 -17.57 21.44 14.25
N GLY A 483 -18.55 21.56 13.34
CA GLY A 483 -19.96 21.31 13.63
C GLY A 483 -20.63 22.39 14.50
N GLN A 484 -20.05 23.58 14.64
CA GLN A 484 -20.59 24.67 15.46
C GLN A 484 -21.68 25.47 14.71
N ALA A 485 -22.74 24.80 14.27
CA ALA A 485 -23.74 25.34 13.36
C ALA A 485 -24.29 26.72 13.76
N ARG A 486 -24.67 26.93 15.04
CA ARG A 486 -25.20 28.23 15.52
C ARG A 486 -24.19 29.38 15.41
N ALA A 487 -22.94 29.12 15.77
CA ALA A 487 -21.87 30.11 15.67
C ALA A 487 -21.56 30.41 14.20
N THR A 488 -21.46 29.35 13.36
CA THR A 488 -21.25 29.43 11.92
C THR A 488 -22.33 30.30 11.25
N VAL A 489 -23.63 30.04 11.49
CA VAL A 489 -24.73 30.84 10.91
C VAL A 489 -24.66 32.29 11.35
N ARG A 490 -24.43 32.56 12.63
CA ARG A 490 -24.29 33.92 13.17
C ARG A 490 -23.17 34.69 12.49
N ALA A 491 -22.03 34.03 12.25
CA ALA A 491 -20.88 34.66 11.62
C ALA A 491 -21.04 34.81 10.10
N ALA A 492 -21.53 33.78 9.43
CA ALA A 492 -21.59 33.72 7.97
C ALA A 492 -22.69 34.57 7.35
N LYS A 493 -23.87 34.68 8.02
CA LYS A 493 -25.02 35.40 7.47
C LYS A 493 -24.74 36.85 7.12
N PRO A 494 -24.15 37.71 8.02
CA PRO A 494 -23.81 39.08 7.66
C PRO A 494 -22.81 39.17 6.49
N ILE A 495 -21.81 38.26 6.47
CA ILE A 495 -20.80 38.24 5.41
C ILE A 495 -21.41 37.88 4.05
N PHE A 496 -22.31 36.93 4.01
CA PHE A 496 -23.03 36.56 2.78
C PHE A 496 -23.92 37.69 2.25
N THR A 497 -24.68 38.35 3.15
CA THR A 497 -25.66 39.37 2.77
C THR A 497 -25.02 40.71 2.34
N GLU A 498 -23.79 40.99 2.81
CA GLU A 498 -23.08 42.20 2.43
C GLU A 498 -22.41 42.01 1.07
N THR A 499 -23.05 42.55 0.03
CA THR A 499 -22.66 42.40 -1.38
C THR A 499 -21.35 43.12 -1.74
N SER A 500 -20.90 44.06 -0.92
CA SER A 500 -19.58 44.73 -1.08
C SER A 500 -18.42 43.84 -0.76
N HIS A 501 -18.63 42.73 -0.02
CA HIS A 501 -17.55 41.76 0.25
C HIS A 501 -17.11 41.02 -1.02
N PRO A 502 -15.79 40.70 -1.14
CA PRO A 502 -15.26 39.94 -2.25
C PRO A 502 -16.02 38.62 -2.44
N ALA A 503 -16.27 38.24 -3.69
CA ALA A 503 -17.00 37.01 -4.02
C ALA A 503 -16.48 35.74 -3.35
N ALA A 504 -15.15 35.63 -3.18
CA ALA A 504 -14.53 34.48 -2.51
C ALA A 504 -14.90 34.40 -1.02
N VAL A 505 -15.00 35.54 -0.34
CA VAL A 505 -15.39 35.62 1.08
C VAL A 505 -16.87 35.27 1.24
N ARG A 506 -17.72 35.80 0.36
CA ARG A 506 -19.16 35.49 0.31
C ARG A 506 -19.39 34.02 -0.03
N ALA A 507 -18.62 33.43 -0.94
CA ALA A 507 -18.69 32.03 -1.28
C ALA A 507 -18.35 31.09 -0.09
N ALA A 508 -17.33 31.44 0.70
CA ALA A 508 -17.01 30.72 1.93
C ALA A 508 -18.15 30.80 2.96
N ALA A 509 -18.75 31.98 3.13
CA ALA A 509 -19.91 32.18 3.99
C ALA A 509 -21.10 31.36 3.49
N ALA A 510 -21.40 31.37 2.19
CA ALA A 510 -22.48 30.64 1.56
C ALA A 510 -22.31 29.10 1.75
N ARG A 511 -21.10 28.59 1.57
CA ARG A 511 -20.78 27.17 1.85
C ARG A 511 -21.10 26.80 3.30
N ALA A 512 -20.65 27.61 4.23
CA ALA A 512 -20.86 27.36 5.64
C ALA A 512 -22.34 27.43 6.06
N LEU A 513 -23.12 28.38 5.49
CA LEU A 513 -24.56 28.46 5.69
C LEU A 513 -25.30 27.23 5.13
N LEU A 514 -24.87 26.75 3.95
CA LEU A 514 -25.45 25.57 3.32
C LEU A 514 -25.19 24.30 4.15
N LEU A 515 -23.97 24.13 4.64
CA LEU A 515 -23.62 22.98 5.50
C LEU A 515 -24.36 23.02 6.85
N ALA A 516 -24.71 24.19 7.33
CA ALA A 516 -25.51 24.35 8.55
C ALA A 516 -27.04 24.15 8.31
N ASP A 517 -27.52 24.46 7.13
CA ASP A 517 -28.93 24.31 6.73
C ASP A 517 -29.04 24.15 5.20
N SER A 518 -29.39 22.95 4.75
CA SER A 518 -29.49 22.62 3.31
C SER A 518 -30.51 23.49 2.56
N ARG A 519 -31.51 24.07 3.25
CA ARG A 519 -32.50 25.02 2.66
C ARG A 519 -31.84 26.30 2.15
N PHE A 520 -30.64 26.62 2.64
CA PHE A 520 -29.90 27.79 2.15
C PHE A 520 -29.53 27.67 0.66
N PHE A 521 -29.56 26.46 0.08
CA PHE A 521 -29.26 26.24 -1.33
C PHE A 521 -30.14 27.15 -2.24
N GLU A 522 -31.44 27.30 -1.94
CA GLU A 522 -32.35 28.10 -2.72
C GLU A 522 -31.98 29.59 -2.77
N PHE A 523 -31.28 30.08 -1.76
CA PHE A 523 -30.78 31.46 -1.71
C PHE A 523 -29.39 31.55 -2.40
N GLY A 524 -28.50 30.64 -2.09
CA GLY A 524 -27.14 30.66 -2.60
C GLY A 524 -27.03 30.44 -4.11
N ILE A 525 -27.91 29.62 -4.68
CA ILE A 525 -27.96 29.36 -6.14
C ILE A 525 -28.44 30.58 -6.96
N LYS A 526 -29.06 31.52 -6.32
CA LYS A 526 -29.57 32.77 -6.95
C LYS A 526 -28.61 33.95 -6.79
N ASP A 527 -27.44 33.74 -6.15
CA ASP A 527 -26.48 34.84 -5.96
C ASP A 527 -25.99 35.40 -7.30
N ALA A 528 -25.71 36.70 -7.34
CA ALA A 528 -25.19 37.35 -8.53
C ALA A 528 -23.83 36.80 -8.96
N SER A 529 -22.98 36.39 -8.00
CA SER A 529 -21.63 35.85 -8.28
C SER A 529 -21.65 34.38 -8.73
N PRO A 530 -21.13 34.07 -9.91
CA PRO A 530 -20.96 32.68 -10.32
C PRO A 530 -20.14 31.86 -9.33
N LEU A 531 -19.15 32.45 -8.69
CA LEU A 531 -18.30 31.76 -7.69
C LEU A 531 -19.13 31.30 -6.49
N VAL A 532 -20.04 32.10 -6.02
CA VAL A 532 -20.96 31.75 -4.92
C VAL A 532 -21.87 30.61 -5.36
N ARG A 533 -22.56 30.74 -6.51
CA ARG A 533 -23.45 29.70 -7.03
C ARG A 533 -22.76 28.36 -7.23
N GLN A 534 -21.57 28.34 -7.84
CA GLN A 534 -20.77 27.14 -8.04
C GLN A 534 -20.30 26.52 -6.72
N THR A 535 -19.97 27.36 -5.72
CA THR A 535 -19.57 26.88 -4.39
C THR A 535 -20.71 26.17 -3.68
N VAL A 536 -21.93 26.71 -3.73
CA VAL A 536 -23.14 26.05 -3.15
C VAL A 536 -23.46 24.74 -3.88
N ILE A 537 -23.34 24.67 -5.20
CA ILE A 537 -23.53 23.41 -5.96
C ILE A 537 -22.52 22.35 -5.53
N ARG A 538 -21.24 22.71 -5.41
CA ARG A 538 -20.22 21.76 -4.95
C ARG A 538 -20.51 21.20 -3.57
N ALA A 539 -20.99 22.02 -2.67
CA ALA A 539 -21.24 21.68 -1.28
C ALA A 539 -22.64 21.08 -1.02
N ALA A 540 -23.45 20.84 -2.07
CA ALA A 540 -24.85 20.45 -1.97
C ALA A 540 -25.05 18.92 -1.79
N ASP A 541 -24.26 18.30 -0.91
CA ASP A 541 -24.35 16.85 -0.68
C ASP A 541 -25.65 16.46 0.06
N ASP A 542 -26.13 17.30 0.97
CA ASP A 542 -27.33 17.06 1.78
C ASP A 542 -28.58 17.78 1.25
N VAL A 543 -28.48 18.44 0.09
CA VAL A 543 -29.65 19.13 -0.53
C VAL A 543 -30.57 18.09 -1.16
N PRO A 544 -31.91 18.17 -0.97
CA PRO A 544 -32.85 17.26 -1.60
C PRO A 544 -32.73 17.24 -3.13
N VAL A 545 -32.86 16.02 -3.71
CA VAL A 545 -32.65 15.79 -5.15
C VAL A 545 -33.64 16.60 -6.02
N ASP A 546 -34.89 16.74 -5.60
CA ASP A 546 -35.91 17.54 -6.27
C ASP A 546 -35.56 19.03 -6.31
N VAL A 547 -34.92 19.55 -5.26
CA VAL A 547 -34.42 20.94 -5.20
C VAL A 547 -33.25 21.13 -6.19
N LEU A 548 -32.31 20.20 -6.24
CA LEU A 548 -31.20 20.23 -7.21
C LEU A 548 -31.71 20.12 -8.65
N ALA A 549 -32.63 19.20 -8.91
CA ALA A 549 -33.25 19.00 -10.21
C ALA A 549 -34.07 20.25 -10.64
N GLY A 550 -34.78 20.89 -9.68
CA GLY A 550 -35.49 22.15 -9.92
C GLY A 550 -34.57 23.28 -10.36
N ALA A 551 -33.34 23.34 -9.80
CA ALA A 551 -32.37 24.38 -10.12
C ALA A 551 -31.81 24.28 -11.57
N LEU A 552 -31.88 23.11 -12.21
CA LEU A 552 -31.43 22.92 -13.61
C LEU A 552 -32.15 23.85 -14.57
N LYS A 553 -33.41 24.19 -14.31
CA LYS A 553 -34.27 25.00 -15.22
C LYS A 553 -33.78 26.44 -15.37
N THR A 554 -33.11 26.98 -14.35
CA THR A 554 -32.74 28.40 -14.28
C THR A 554 -31.25 28.64 -14.16
N ALA A 555 -30.50 27.59 -13.96
CA ALA A 555 -29.04 27.66 -13.82
C ALA A 555 -28.36 28.04 -15.15
N ALA A 556 -27.23 28.75 -15.05
CA ALA A 556 -26.38 29.02 -16.21
C ALA A 556 -25.75 27.72 -16.76
N PRO A 557 -25.36 27.68 -18.03
CA PRO A 557 -24.83 26.43 -18.62
C PRO A 557 -23.71 25.73 -17.84
N SER A 558 -22.74 26.46 -17.30
CA SER A 558 -21.68 25.90 -16.49
C SER A 558 -22.17 25.30 -15.16
N GLU A 559 -23.21 25.85 -14.62
CA GLU A 559 -23.87 25.39 -13.38
C GLU A 559 -24.81 24.20 -13.66
N GLN A 560 -25.44 24.16 -14.83
CA GLN A 560 -26.22 22.99 -15.29
C GLN A 560 -25.32 21.77 -15.42
N VAL A 561 -24.11 21.92 -15.95
CA VAL A 561 -23.08 20.84 -16.00
C VAL A 561 -22.74 20.34 -14.58
N MET A 562 -22.51 21.27 -13.65
CA MET A 562 -22.18 20.92 -12.26
C MET A 562 -23.34 20.27 -11.52
N LEU A 563 -24.58 20.76 -11.72
CA LEU A 563 -25.78 20.17 -11.12
C LEU A 563 -26.04 18.77 -11.68
N ALA A 564 -25.90 18.57 -12.99
CA ALA A 564 -26.03 17.26 -13.63
C ALA A 564 -25.04 16.27 -13.02
N ALA A 565 -23.76 16.65 -12.90
CA ALA A 565 -22.74 15.82 -12.25
C ALA A 565 -23.05 15.53 -10.77
N LYS A 566 -23.57 16.52 -10.02
CA LYS A 566 -24.00 16.33 -8.62
C LYS A 566 -25.17 15.34 -8.53
N LEU A 567 -26.17 15.45 -9.42
CA LEU A 567 -27.30 14.52 -9.48
C LEU A 567 -26.84 13.10 -9.84
N ALA A 568 -25.90 12.96 -10.80
CA ALA A 568 -25.30 11.68 -11.12
C ALA A 568 -24.65 11.02 -9.89
N SER A 569 -23.88 11.80 -9.11
CA SER A 569 -23.21 11.30 -7.89
C SER A 569 -24.19 10.86 -6.79
N ARG A 570 -25.41 11.41 -6.78
CA ARG A 570 -26.49 11.03 -5.84
C ARG A 570 -27.15 9.71 -6.23
N GLY A 571 -27.13 9.34 -7.51
CA GLY A 571 -27.67 8.07 -8.00
C GLY A 571 -29.20 7.94 -7.93
N ASP A 572 -29.94 9.03 -7.70
CA ASP A 572 -31.40 9.01 -7.56
C ASP A 572 -32.08 9.23 -8.92
N ALA A 573 -32.73 8.19 -9.43
CA ALA A 573 -33.39 8.18 -10.73
C ALA A 573 -34.59 9.17 -10.83
N SER A 574 -35.10 9.73 -9.73
CA SER A 574 -36.15 10.72 -9.75
C SER A 574 -35.74 12.02 -10.46
N ALA A 575 -34.43 12.29 -10.56
CA ALA A 575 -33.92 13.46 -11.30
C ALA A 575 -33.84 13.24 -12.82
N ALA A 576 -34.01 12.02 -13.32
CA ALA A 576 -33.72 11.66 -14.70
C ALA A 576 -34.53 12.50 -15.73
N ASP A 577 -35.80 12.78 -15.49
CA ASP A 577 -36.62 13.58 -16.40
C ASP A 577 -36.17 15.05 -16.46
N ALA A 578 -35.75 15.62 -15.33
CA ALA A 578 -35.20 16.97 -15.29
C ALA A 578 -33.84 17.06 -16.02
N VAL A 579 -33.01 16.04 -15.91
CA VAL A 579 -31.72 15.93 -16.64
C VAL A 579 -32.00 15.73 -18.14
N ALA A 580 -32.96 14.88 -18.51
CA ALA A 580 -33.32 14.62 -19.90
C ALA A 580 -33.83 15.89 -20.64
N ALA A 581 -34.40 16.83 -19.91
CA ALA A 581 -34.77 18.14 -20.49
C ALA A 581 -33.56 18.94 -21.02
N LEU A 582 -32.35 18.69 -20.50
CA LEU A 582 -31.11 19.32 -20.96
C LEU A 582 -30.60 18.75 -22.29
N LEU A 583 -31.12 17.65 -22.78
CA LEU A 583 -30.73 17.04 -24.07
C LEU A 583 -31.02 17.96 -25.26
N THR A 584 -31.95 18.93 -25.08
CA THR A 584 -32.32 19.93 -26.11
C THR A 584 -31.51 21.22 -26.01
N SER A 585 -30.50 21.28 -25.13
CA SER A 585 -29.65 22.46 -24.98
C SER A 585 -28.78 22.71 -26.22
N ASP A 586 -28.65 24.00 -26.57
CA ASP A 586 -27.73 24.44 -27.62
C ASP A 586 -26.27 24.43 -27.19
N GLN A 587 -26.02 24.27 -25.90
CA GLN A 587 -24.68 24.18 -25.33
C GLN A 587 -24.21 22.73 -25.30
N GLU A 588 -23.21 22.42 -26.11
CA GLU A 588 -22.65 21.06 -26.23
C GLU A 588 -22.28 20.45 -24.86
N ALA A 589 -21.59 21.22 -24.01
CA ALA A 589 -21.16 20.76 -22.70
C ALA A 589 -22.35 20.36 -21.79
N VAL A 590 -23.46 21.05 -21.89
CA VAL A 590 -24.67 20.73 -21.12
C VAL A 590 -25.31 19.43 -21.63
N THR A 591 -25.44 19.29 -22.97
CA THR A 591 -25.98 18.07 -23.59
C THR A 591 -25.13 16.85 -23.27
N VAL A 592 -23.80 16.99 -23.33
CA VAL A 592 -22.87 15.90 -22.96
C VAL A 592 -22.99 15.54 -21.47
N ALA A 593 -23.06 16.54 -20.59
CA ALA A 593 -23.25 16.30 -19.15
C ALA A 593 -24.57 15.60 -18.85
N ALA A 594 -25.64 15.97 -19.56
CA ALA A 594 -26.95 15.30 -19.45
C ALA A 594 -26.86 13.84 -19.90
N LEU A 595 -26.21 13.55 -21.03
CA LEU A 595 -25.99 12.20 -21.54
C LEU A 595 -25.23 11.35 -20.51
N GLN A 596 -24.09 11.84 -20.01
CA GLN A 596 -23.30 11.15 -18.99
C GLN A 596 -24.08 10.87 -17.71
N THR A 597 -24.91 11.82 -17.29
CA THR A 597 -25.78 11.66 -16.12
C THR A 597 -26.86 10.60 -16.38
N LEU A 598 -27.48 10.59 -17.56
CA LEU A 598 -28.49 9.61 -17.95
C LEU A 598 -27.95 8.20 -18.13
N THR A 599 -26.64 8.03 -18.34
CA THR A 599 -26.01 6.70 -18.27
C THR A 599 -26.30 6.02 -16.92
N GLN A 600 -26.35 6.77 -15.84
CA GLN A 600 -26.59 6.26 -14.49
C GLN A 600 -28.06 6.33 -14.07
N LEU A 601 -28.72 7.46 -14.35
CA LEU A 601 -30.06 7.77 -13.85
C LEU A 601 -31.18 7.49 -14.85
N GLY A 602 -30.84 7.31 -16.13
CA GLY A 602 -31.83 7.18 -17.20
C GLY A 602 -32.72 5.95 -17.05
N ALA A 603 -33.83 5.96 -17.75
CA ALA A 603 -34.77 4.86 -17.90
C ALA A 603 -35.10 4.64 -19.38
N GLY A 604 -35.66 3.51 -19.74
CA GLY A 604 -35.97 3.19 -21.13
C GLY A 604 -36.79 4.25 -21.87
N ARG A 605 -37.64 5.02 -21.17
CA ARG A 605 -38.39 6.14 -21.74
C ARG A 605 -37.50 7.28 -22.30
N HIS A 606 -36.23 7.39 -21.88
CA HIS A 606 -35.30 8.39 -22.37
C HIS A 606 -34.56 7.96 -23.64
N VAL A 607 -34.56 6.65 -23.97
CA VAL A 607 -33.86 6.07 -25.11
C VAL A 607 -34.19 6.80 -26.44
N PRO A 608 -35.44 7.12 -26.77
CA PRO A 608 -35.76 7.83 -28.04
C PRO A 608 -35.09 9.19 -28.17
N ALA A 609 -35.08 9.96 -27.05
CA ALA A 609 -34.47 11.30 -27.02
C ALA A 609 -32.95 11.22 -27.16
N ILE A 610 -32.30 10.24 -26.48
CA ILE A 610 -30.87 10.02 -26.57
C ILE A 610 -30.50 9.52 -27.99
N ALA A 611 -31.26 8.59 -28.55
CA ALA A 611 -31.03 8.04 -29.89
C ALA A 611 -31.16 9.10 -30.99
N ALA A 612 -32.00 10.11 -30.81
CA ALA A 612 -32.07 11.24 -31.73
C ALA A 612 -30.75 12.04 -31.82
N LEU A 613 -29.98 12.06 -30.74
CA LEU A 613 -28.70 12.77 -30.69
C LEU A 613 -27.58 12.00 -31.38
N MET A 614 -27.75 10.70 -31.67
CA MET A 614 -26.76 9.92 -32.42
C MET A 614 -26.50 10.45 -33.84
N GLU A 615 -27.46 11.24 -34.37
CA GLU A 615 -27.37 11.86 -35.68
C GLU A 615 -26.44 13.11 -35.67
N ARG A 616 -26.16 13.67 -34.52
CA ARG A 616 -25.27 14.82 -34.38
C ARG A 616 -23.81 14.40 -34.55
N GLU A 617 -23.08 15.16 -35.38
CA GLU A 617 -21.63 14.98 -35.51
C GLU A 617 -20.89 15.42 -34.22
N GLY A 618 -19.67 14.96 -34.05
CA GLY A 618 -18.80 15.39 -32.95
C GLY A 618 -19.03 14.67 -31.62
N THR A 619 -18.83 15.38 -30.51
CA THR A 619 -18.82 14.79 -29.17
C THR A 619 -20.22 14.36 -28.71
N VAL A 620 -21.26 15.12 -29.07
CA VAL A 620 -22.63 14.81 -28.67
C VAL A 620 -23.09 13.48 -29.25
N GLY A 621 -22.87 13.23 -30.54
CA GLY A 621 -23.28 11.96 -31.16
C GLY A 621 -22.53 10.75 -30.58
N ARG A 622 -21.23 10.89 -30.38
CA ARG A 622 -20.44 9.82 -29.70
C ARG A 622 -20.95 9.56 -28.29
N SER A 623 -21.15 10.61 -27.47
CA SER A 623 -21.66 10.46 -26.11
C SER A 623 -23.06 9.86 -26.06
N ALA A 624 -23.92 10.14 -27.06
CA ALA A 624 -25.24 9.52 -27.15
C ALA A 624 -25.12 7.99 -27.40
N VAL A 625 -24.22 7.56 -28.29
CA VAL A 625 -23.93 6.14 -28.51
C VAL A 625 -23.42 5.48 -27.23
N GLU A 626 -22.40 6.06 -26.59
CA GLU A 626 -21.83 5.56 -25.33
C GLU A 626 -22.89 5.49 -24.21
N THR A 627 -23.70 6.52 -24.07
CA THR A 627 -24.81 6.53 -23.11
C THR A 627 -25.78 5.37 -23.32
N LEU A 628 -26.20 5.11 -24.55
CA LEU A 628 -27.12 4.00 -24.87
C LEU A 628 -26.47 2.63 -24.67
N GLN A 629 -25.17 2.52 -24.89
CA GLN A 629 -24.42 1.28 -24.63
C GLN A 629 -24.33 0.99 -23.12
N ASP A 630 -24.00 2.02 -22.32
CA ASP A 630 -23.66 1.87 -20.91
C ASP A 630 -24.80 2.17 -19.93
N MET A 631 -25.97 2.58 -20.43
CA MET A 631 -27.12 2.92 -19.62
C MET A 631 -27.54 1.78 -18.69
N ARG A 632 -27.56 2.06 -17.38
CA ARG A 632 -27.78 1.05 -16.33
C ARG A 632 -29.23 0.59 -16.18
N ALA A 633 -30.16 1.29 -16.79
CA ALA A 633 -31.59 0.97 -16.72
C ALA A 633 -31.88 -0.42 -17.29
N LYS A 634 -32.60 -1.26 -16.54
CA LYS A 634 -32.95 -2.64 -16.95
C LYS A 634 -33.88 -2.69 -18.16
N ASP A 635 -34.63 -1.62 -18.41
CA ASP A 635 -35.57 -1.50 -19.52
C ASP A 635 -34.96 -0.86 -20.77
N ALA A 636 -33.71 -0.41 -20.71
CA ALA A 636 -33.04 0.31 -21.79
C ALA A 636 -32.87 -0.57 -23.06
N GLY A 637 -32.42 -1.81 -22.91
CA GLY A 637 -32.27 -2.75 -24.03
C GLY A 637 -33.60 -3.03 -24.71
N GLY A 638 -34.67 -3.27 -23.91
CA GLY A 638 -36.02 -3.43 -24.43
C GLY A 638 -36.54 -2.21 -25.19
N ALA A 639 -36.27 -1.00 -24.68
CA ALA A 639 -36.66 0.25 -25.32
C ALA A 639 -35.86 0.50 -26.62
N LEU A 640 -34.57 0.13 -26.67
CA LEU A 640 -33.75 0.20 -27.89
C LEU A 640 -34.28 -0.74 -28.99
N PHE A 641 -34.65 -1.98 -28.65
CA PHE A 641 -35.28 -2.90 -29.59
C PHE A 641 -36.61 -2.34 -30.11
N ALA A 642 -37.45 -1.87 -29.23
CA ALA A 642 -38.73 -1.25 -29.62
C ALA A 642 -38.54 -0.03 -30.56
N LEU A 643 -37.45 0.73 -30.34
CA LEU A 643 -37.11 1.85 -31.21
C LEU A 643 -36.61 1.35 -32.57
N ALA A 644 -35.73 0.36 -32.61
CA ALA A 644 -35.19 -0.22 -33.83
C ALA A 644 -36.30 -0.90 -34.69
N GLU A 645 -37.27 -1.54 -34.06
CA GLU A 645 -38.45 -2.13 -34.74
C GLU A 645 -39.34 -1.07 -35.37
N ARG A 646 -39.49 0.08 -34.72
CA ARG A 646 -40.36 1.19 -35.17
C ARG A 646 -39.69 2.12 -36.19
N GLU A 647 -38.36 2.28 -36.14
CA GLU A 647 -37.62 3.27 -36.92
C GLU A 647 -36.60 2.61 -37.87
N PRO A 648 -37.05 2.14 -39.08
CA PRO A 648 -36.18 1.40 -40.00
C PRO A 648 -34.91 2.15 -40.43
N ASP A 649 -34.96 3.48 -40.52
CA ASP A 649 -33.81 4.28 -40.95
C ASP A 649 -32.68 4.33 -39.93
N ARG A 650 -32.99 4.06 -38.63
CA ARG A 650 -32.00 4.03 -37.56
C ARG A 650 -31.44 2.65 -37.23
N GLN A 651 -31.99 1.59 -37.83
CA GLN A 651 -31.60 0.20 -37.50
C GLN A 651 -30.08 -0.02 -37.60
N ILE A 652 -29.43 0.48 -38.63
CA ILE A 652 -27.98 0.31 -38.89
C ILE A 652 -27.16 0.95 -37.77
N LYS A 653 -27.64 2.02 -37.12
CA LYS A 653 -26.95 2.69 -35.99
C LYS A 653 -27.31 2.08 -34.63
N LEU A 654 -28.53 1.57 -34.46
CA LEU A 654 -28.99 1.01 -33.20
C LEU A 654 -28.54 -0.43 -32.97
N LEU A 655 -28.44 -1.26 -34.04
CA LEU A 655 -28.02 -2.65 -33.91
C LEU A 655 -26.64 -2.81 -33.30
N PRO A 656 -25.59 -2.02 -33.68
CA PRO A 656 -24.29 -2.07 -32.99
C PRO A 656 -24.37 -1.75 -31.50
N VAL A 657 -25.21 -0.79 -31.09
CA VAL A 657 -25.42 -0.44 -29.69
C VAL A 657 -26.04 -1.60 -28.91
N LEU A 658 -27.06 -2.27 -29.50
CA LEU A 658 -27.69 -3.45 -28.93
C LEU A 658 -26.70 -4.61 -28.76
N GLY A 659 -25.77 -4.79 -29.71
CA GLY A 659 -24.70 -5.78 -29.63
C GLY A 659 -23.72 -5.51 -28.48
N GLU A 660 -23.32 -4.25 -28.28
CA GLU A 660 -22.38 -3.87 -27.20
C GLU A 660 -23.02 -4.00 -25.81
N ARG A 661 -24.31 -3.83 -25.66
CA ARG A 661 -25.02 -4.03 -24.39
C ARG A 661 -25.02 -5.47 -23.90
N MET A 662 -24.79 -6.47 -24.77
CA MET A 662 -24.63 -7.88 -24.43
C MET A 662 -25.79 -8.48 -23.59
N GLU A 663 -27.03 -8.07 -23.86
CA GLU A 663 -28.23 -8.55 -23.15
C GLU A 663 -28.78 -9.85 -23.78
N SER A 664 -28.18 -11.00 -23.43
CA SER A 664 -28.49 -12.33 -24.02
C SER A 664 -30.00 -12.70 -23.92
N ALA A 665 -30.69 -12.24 -22.89
CA ALA A 665 -32.13 -12.45 -22.74
C ALA A 665 -32.97 -11.81 -23.86
N LEU A 666 -32.45 -10.78 -24.52
CA LEU A 666 -33.12 -10.07 -25.61
C LEU A 666 -32.74 -10.57 -27.00
N LEU A 667 -31.83 -11.55 -27.12
CA LEU A 667 -31.35 -12.09 -28.37
C LEU A 667 -32.49 -12.56 -29.32
N PRO A 668 -33.60 -13.20 -28.87
CA PRO A 668 -34.69 -13.57 -29.76
C PRO A 668 -35.30 -12.39 -30.53
N ARG A 669 -35.20 -11.18 -30.03
CA ARG A 669 -35.69 -9.95 -30.71
C ARG A 669 -34.86 -9.52 -31.91
N PHE A 670 -33.71 -10.15 -32.17
CA PHE A 670 -32.96 -9.94 -33.42
C PHE A 670 -33.61 -10.65 -34.64
N ALA A 671 -34.55 -11.56 -34.45
CA ALA A 671 -35.18 -12.34 -35.51
C ALA A 671 -35.68 -11.51 -36.73
N PRO A 672 -36.40 -10.37 -36.55
CA PRO A 672 -36.83 -9.56 -37.67
C PRO A 672 -35.68 -8.84 -38.40
N PHE A 673 -34.56 -8.59 -37.73
CA PHE A 673 -33.40 -7.92 -38.31
C PHE A 673 -32.52 -8.91 -39.12
N VAL A 674 -32.33 -10.14 -38.67
CA VAL A 674 -31.59 -11.16 -39.40
C VAL A 674 -32.37 -11.67 -40.63
N SER A 675 -33.70 -11.50 -40.67
CA SER A 675 -34.56 -11.82 -41.81
C SER A 675 -34.98 -10.61 -42.65
N SER A 676 -34.50 -9.42 -42.32
CA SER A 676 -34.80 -8.14 -43.03
C SER A 676 -34.53 -8.25 -44.54
N ASP A 677 -35.33 -7.58 -45.39
CA ASP A 677 -35.07 -7.49 -46.81
C ASP A 677 -33.85 -6.66 -47.15
N ARG A 678 -33.43 -5.75 -46.23
CA ARG A 678 -32.24 -4.91 -46.37
C ARG A 678 -30.96 -5.65 -45.98
N ALA A 679 -30.05 -5.81 -46.92
CA ALA A 679 -28.80 -6.57 -46.73
C ALA A 679 -27.88 -5.97 -45.63
N GLU A 680 -27.81 -4.62 -45.59
CA GLU A 680 -27.01 -3.91 -44.58
C GLU A 680 -27.57 -4.12 -43.14
N VAL A 681 -28.91 -4.20 -42.97
CA VAL A 681 -29.54 -4.47 -41.68
C VAL A 681 -29.21 -5.89 -41.20
N ARG A 682 -29.33 -6.88 -42.14
CA ARG A 682 -28.99 -8.26 -41.79
C ARG A 682 -27.52 -8.40 -41.36
N ARG A 683 -26.60 -7.77 -42.12
CA ARG A 683 -25.16 -7.81 -41.77
C ARG A 683 -24.89 -7.17 -40.39
N GLU A 684 -25.48 -6.01 -40.12
CA GLU A 684 -25.31 -5.36 -38.83
C GLU A 684 -25.95 -6.16 -37.70
N ALA A 685 -27.09 -6.84 -37.94
CA ALA A 685 -27.70 -7.71 -36.96
C ALA A 685 -26.79 -8.90 -36.60
N TRP A 686 -26.17 -9.55 -37.60
CA TRP A 686 -25.21 -10.62 -37.37
C TRP A 686 -23.93 -10.14 -36.64
N LYS A 687 -23.42 -8.95 -36.95
CA LYS A 687 -22.31 -8.34 -36.23
C LYS A 687 -22.68 -8.08 -34.75
N ALA A 688 -23.84 -7.52 -34.50
CA ALA A 688 -24.34 -7.25 -33.16
C ALA A 688 -24.52 -8.55 -32.37
N LEU A 689 -25.06 -9.58 -33.02
CA LEU A 689 -25.17 -10.93 -32.43
C LEU A 689 -23.80 -11.52 -32.07
N GLY A 690 -22.77 -11.27 -32.87
CA GLY A 690 -21.41 -11.70 -32.57
C GLY A 690 -20.83 -11.11 -31.29
N LYS A 691 -21.28 -9.93 -30.91
CA LYS A 691 -20.90 -9.26 -29.66
C LYS A 691 -21.77 -9.70 -28.46
N ALA A 692 -23.08 -9.86 -28.69
CA ALA A 692 -24.06 -10.21 -27.66
C ALA A 692 -24.16 -11.72 -27.37
N ALA A 693 -23.62 -12.60 -28.24
CA ALA A 693 -23.77 -14.02 -28.15
C ALA A 693 -22.96 -14.65 -27.01
N ASP A 694 -23.63 -15.53 -26.29
CA ASP A 694 -23.08 -16.41 -25.27
C ASP A 694 -23.49 -17.89 -25.55
N GLU A 695 -23.09 -18.81 -24.68
CA GLU A 695 -23.43 -20.25 -24.83
C GLU A 695 -24.94 -20.51 -24.87
N ARG A 696 -25.74 -19.67 -24.18
CA ARG A 696 -27.22 -19.83 -24.13
C ARG A 696 -27.87 -19.43 -25.45
N SER A 697 -27.22 -18.57 -26.22
CA SER A 697 -27.67 -18.07 -27.51
C SER A 697 -27.43 -19.07 -28.66
N CYS A 698 -26.58 -20.08 -28.49
CA CYS A 698 -26.15 -21.00 -29.52
C CYS A 698 -27.35 -21.66 -30.27
N GLY A 699 -28.32 -22.17 -29.51
CA GLY A 699 -29.52 -22.79 -30.08
C GLY A 699 -30.31 -21.84 -30.99
N THR A 700 -30.49 -20.60 -30.54
CA THR A 700 -31.20 -19.57 -31.30
C THR A 700 -30.46 -19.17 -32.57
N LEU A 701 -29.13 -18.93 -32.48
CA LEU A 701 -28.33 -18.56 -33.67
C LEU A 701 -28.31 -19.69 -34.71
N LEU A 702 -28.20 -20.95 -34.30
CA LEU A 702 -28.22 -22.08 -35.21
C LEU A 702 -29.59 -22.32 -35.86
N THR A 703 -30.69 -21.84 -35.29
CA THR A 703 -32.01 -21.86 -35.95
C THR A 703 -32.15 -20.81 -37.05
N TRP A 704 -31.45 -19.72 -36.98
CA TRP A 704 -31.45 -18.66 -38.01
C TRP A 704 -30.38 -18.88 -39.09
N LEU A 705 -29.32 -19.59 -38.78
CA LEU A 705 -28.21 -19.86 -39.69
C LEU A 705 -28.66 -20.51 -41.04
N PRO A 706 -29.63 -21.46 -41.11
CA PRO A 706 -30.05 -22.04 -42.38
C PRO A 706 -30.55 -21.06 -43.44
N GLN A 707 -30.98 -19.88 -43.05
CA GLN A 707 -31.60 -18.86 -43.90
C GLN A 707 -30.63 -17.74 -44.34
N ILE A 708 -29.37 -17.78 -43.88
CA ILE A 708 -28.38 -16.73 -44.27
C ILE A 708 -28.14 -16.68 -45.77
N ARG A 709 -27.81 -15.47 -46.23
CA ARG A 709 -27.45 -15.23 -47.66
C ARG A 709 -25.93 -15.19 -47.79
N ALA A 710 -25.46 -15.22 -49.06
CA ALA A 710 -24.02 -15.30 -49.32
C ALA A 710 -23.20 -14.10 -48.81
N ASP A 711 -23.80 -12.96 -48.72
CA ASP A 711 -23.19 -11.70 -48.26
C ASP A 711 -23.12 -11.56 -46.71
N GLU A 712 -23.66 -12.54 -45.98
CA GLU A 712 -23.71 -12.54 -44.49
C GLU A 712 -22.81 -13.63 -43.86
N ILE A 713 -22.21 -14.49 -44.68
CA ILE A 713 -21.47 -15.68 -44.23
C ILE A 713 -20.46 -15.35 -43.14
N ASN A 714 -19.60 -14.34 -43.35
CA ASN A 714 -18.52 -13.97 -42.44
C ASN A 714 -19.05 -13.47 -41.07
N GLN A 715 -20.14 -12.72 -41.10
CA GLN A 715 -20.72 -12.16 -39.86
C GLN A 715 -21.47 -13.23 -39.05
N ALA A 716 -22.20 -14.09 -39.76
CA ALA A 716 -22.91 -15.21 -39.14
C ALA A 716 -21.94 -16.24 -38.55
N GLU A 717 -20.85 -16.55 -39.28
CA GLU A 717 -19.77 -17.41 -38.78
C GLU A 717 -19.16 -16.82 -37.49
N ALA A 718 -18.86 -15.52 -37.46
CA ALA A 718 -18.31 -14.86 -36.29
C ALA A 718 -19.28 -14.93 -35.08
N ALA A 719 -20.58 -14.70 -35.31
CA ALA A 719 -21.62 -14.79 -34.29
C ALA A 719 -21.77 -16.20 -33.71
N VAL A 720 -21.81 -17.19 -34.57
CA VAL A 720 -21.90 -18.59 -34.14
C VAL A 720 -20.62 -19.02 -33.43
N ARG A 721 -19.45 -18.61 -33.89
CA ARG A 721 -18.16 -18.85 -33.23
C ARG A 721 -18.14 -18.30 -31.79
N ALA A 722 -18.64 -17.09 -31.59
CA ALA A 722 -18.74 -16.48 -30.27
C ALA A 722 -19.65 -17.30 -29.35
N ALA A 723 -20.82 -17.74 -29.85
CA ALA A 723 -21.79 -18.53 -29.10
C ALA A 723 -21.28 -19.92 -28.67
N VAL A 724 -20.45 -20.54 -29.50
CA VAL A 724 -19.99 -21.93 -29.25
C VAL A 724 -18.62 -22.04 -28.62
N LYS A 725 -17.97 -20.91 -28.35
CA LYS A 725 -16.56 -20.81 -27.90
C LYS A 725 -16.26 -21.72 -26.70
N ASN A 726 -17.14 -21.71 -25.71
CA ASN A 726 -16.97 -22.42 -24.45
C ASN A 726 -17.81 -23.71 -24.35
N LEU A 727 -18.55 -24.10 -25.45
CA LEU A 727 -19.31 -25.36 -25.45
C LEU A 727 -18.36 -26.56 -25.43
N GLU A 728 -18.77 -27.60 -24.72
CA GLU A 728 -18.07 -28.88 -24.74
C GLU A 728 -18.02 -29.42 -26.17
N PRO A 729 -16.92 -30.08 -26.60
CA PRO A 729 -16.71 -30.51 -27.96
C PRO A 729 -17.88 -31.39 -28.52
N ALA A 730 -18.38 -32.34 -27.73
CA ALA A 730 -19.47 -33.20 -28.13
C ALA A 730 -20.81 -32.47 -28.35
N ALA A 731 -21.11 -31.48 -27.48
CA ALA A 731 -22.29 -30.64 -27.59
C ALA A 731 -22.21 -29.74 -28.83
N ARG A 732 -21.03 -29.14 -29.08
CA ARG A 732 -20.75 -28.32 -30.26
C ARG A 732 -20.88 -29.16 -31.58
N ALA A 733 -20.29 -30.36 -31.57
CA ALA A 733 -20.36 -31.25 -32.74
C ALA A 733 -21.81 -31.61 -33.06
N SER A 734 -22.59 -32.03 -32.07
CA SER A 734 -24.01 -32.37 -32.22
C SER A 734 -24.81 -31.18 -32.77
N ALA A 735 -24.58 -29.97 -32.24
CA ALA A 735 -25.27 -28.76 -32.64
C ALA A 735 -24.97 -28.40 -34.12
N PHE A 736 -23.71 -28.47 -34.55
CA PHE A 736 -23.32 -28.16 -35.92
C PHE A 736 -23.85 -29.21 -36.93
N ILE A 737 -23.82 -30.49 -36.61
CA ILE A 737 -24.35 -31.55 -37.47
C ILE A 737 -25.87 -31.41 -37.63
N ALA A 738 -26.57 -31.09 -36.53
CA ALA A 738 -28.02 -30.87 -36.59
C ALA A 738 -28.41 -29.65 -37.44
N ALA A 739 -27.61 -28.58 -37.34
CA ALA A 739 -27.77 -27.36 -38.16
C ALA A 739 -27.45 -27.66 -39.65
N TRP A 740 -26.38 -28.41 -39.91
CA TRP A 740 -25.94 -28.77 -41.29
C TRP A 740 -27.06 -29.36 -42.14
N GLY A 741 -27.80 -30.34 -41.62
CA GLY A 741 -28.87 -31.02 -42.32
C GLY A 741 -30.06 -30.14 -42.74
N LYS A 742 -30.20 -28.96 -42.08
CA LYS A 742 -31.29 -27.99 -42.33
C LYS A 742 -30.82 -26.80 -43.15
N SER A 743 -29.52 -26.71 -43.43
CA SER A 743 -28.88 -25.49 -43.96
C SER A 743 -28.91 -25.43 -45.48
N GLY A 744 -29.22 -24.22 -46.00
CA GLY A 744 -29.00 -23.88 -47.42
C GLY A 744 -27.54 -23.68 -47.75
N PRO A 745 -27.20 -23.40 -49.03
CA PRO A 745 -25.79 -23.30 -49.47
C PRO A 745 -24.91 -22.31 -48.69
N ALA A 746 -25.40 -21.14 -48.43
CA ALA A 746 -24.63 -20.08 -47.68
C ALA A 746 -24.35 -20.54 -46.25
N ALA A 747 -25.32 -21.12 -45.56
CA ALA A 747 -25.16 -21.62 -44.19
C ALA A 747 -24.22 -22.83 -44.13
N LYS A 748 -24.29 -23.77 -45.08
CA LYS A 748 -23.34 -24.89 -45.21
C LYS A 748 -21.90 -24.39 -45.40
N ARG A 749 -21.68 -23.29 -46.14
CA ARG A 749 -20.34 -22.68 -46.30
C ARG A 749 -19.80 -22.11 -44.97
N ALA A 750 -20.63 -21.40 -44.21
CA ALA A 750 -20.28 -20.88 -42.87
C ALA A 750 -19.99 -22.04 -41.89
N LEU A 751 -20.86 -23.04 -41.86
CA LEU A 751 -20.66 -24.22 -41.00
C LEU A 751 -19.42 -25.04 -41.39
N ALA A 752 -19.08 -25.15 -42.69
CA ALA A 752 -17.88 -25.86 -43.12
C ALA A 752 -16.61 -25.19 -42.58
N ALA A 753 -16.52 -23.86 -42.62
CA ALA A 753 -15.42 -23.13 -42.07
C ALA A 753 -15.31 -23.29 -40.53
N LEU A 754 -16.43 -23.22 -39.82
CA LEU A 754 -16.49 -23.46 -38.38
C LEU A 754 -16.09 -24.92 -38.03
N MET A 755 -16.64 -25.93 -38.72
CA MET A 755 -16.31 -27.33 -38.50
C MET A 755 -14.82 -27.61 -38.68
N THR A 756 -14.20 -27.05 -39.72
CA THR A 756 -12.74 -27.15 -39.94
C THR A 756 -11.95 -26.48 -38.83
N SER A 757 -12.35 -25.30 -38.41
CA SER A 757 -11.63 -24.57 -37.35
C SER A 757 -11.63 -25.27 -35.98
N TYR A 758 -12.62 -26.13 -35.71
CA TYR A 758 -12.69 -26.95 -34.51
C TYR A 758 -12.17 -28.39 -34.71
N SER A 759 -12.06 -28.85 -35.97
CA SER A 759 -11.42 -30.10 -36.38
C SER A 759 -11.91 -31.38 -35.63
N ASP A 760 -13.20 -31.41 -35.22
CA ASP A 760 -13.75 -32.58 -34.56
C ASP A 760 -13.96 -33.70 -35.61
N PRO A 761 -13.49 -34.93 -35.35
CA PRO A 761 -13.64 -36.05 -36.29
C PRO A 761 -15.09 -36.28 -36.75
N ALA A 762 -16.09 -35.96 -35.93
CA ALA A 762 -17.51 -36.09 -36.30
C ALA A 762 -17.91 -35.21 -37.50
N PHE A 763 -17.13 -34.17 -37.82
CA PHE A 763 -17.38 -33.28 -38.95
C PHE A 763 -16.89 -33.83 -40.31
N LEU A 764 -16.06 -34.86 -40.31
CA LEU A 764 -15.54 -35.44 -41.56
C LEU A 764 -16.64 -35.98 -42.43
N ALA A 765 -17.64 -36.69 -41.87
CA ALA A 765 -18.73 -37.28 -42.67
C ALA A 765 -19.59 -36.22 -43.39
N PRO A 766 -20.12 -35.17 -42.73
CA PRO A 766 -20.86 -34.12 -43.41
C PRO A 766 -20.00 -33.32 -44.41
N LEU A 767 -18.72 -33.04 -44.13
CA LEU A 767 -17.83 -32.32 -45.05
C LEU A 767 -17.44 -33.18 -46.29
N THR A 768 -17.14 -34.46 -46.12
CA THR A 768 -16.86 -35.33 -47.27
C THR A 768 -18.11 -35.58 -48.13
N GLY A 769 -19.30 -35.72 -47.48
CA GLY A 769 -20.56 -35.77 -48.17
C GLY A 769 -20.86 -34.55 -49.03
N ALA A 770 -20.42 -33.36 -48.55
CA ALA A 770 -20.60 -32.08 -49.24
C ALA A 770 -19.75 -31.91 -50.51
N LEU A 771 -18.81 -32.81 -50.78
CA LEU A 771 -18.10 -32.87 -52.07
C LEU A 771 -19.05 -33.24 -53.23
N ASN A 772 -20.22 -33.82 -52.94
CA ASN A 772 -21.26 -34.16 -53.87
C ASN A 772 -22.52 -33.30 -53.73
N ASP A 773 -22.46 -32.17 -53.04
CA ASP A 773 -23.58 -31.26 -52.86
C ASP A 773 -24.05 -30.72 -54.22
N PRO A 774 -25.37 -30.59 -54.45
CA PRO A 774 -25.89 -30.03 -55.71
C PRO A 774 -25.36 -28.61 -56.02
N ASP A 775 -25.08 -27.82 -54.96
CA ASP A 775 -24.56 -26.47 -55.08
C ASP A 775 -23.04 -26.47 -55.28
N LYS A 776 -22.58 -25.80 -56.35
CA LYS A 776 -21.16 -25.72 -56.70
C LYS A 776 -20.32 -25.04 -55.66
N SER A 777 -20.84 -23.96 -55.03
CA SER A 777 -20.09 -23.18 -54.04
C SER A 777 -19.90 -23.99 -52.74
N VAL A 778 -20.83 -24.87 -52.40
CA VAL A 778 -20.70 -25.79 -51.25
C VAL A 778 -19.63 -26.85 -51.54
N ARG A 779 -19.64 -27.46 -52.73
CA ARG A 779 -18.60 -28.43 -53.14
C ARG A 779 -17.20 -27.86 -53.10
N GLU A 780 -17.02 -26.67 -53.66
CA GLU A 780 -15.72 -25.97 -53.70
C GLU A 780 -15.27 -25.58 -52.28
N THR A 781 -16.19 -25.12 -51.42
CA THR A 781 -15.88 -24.79 -50.00
C THR A 781 -15.52 -26.06 -49.22
N ALA A 782 -16.29 -27.14 -49.35
CA ALA A 782 -15.99 -28.39 -48.68
C ALA A 782 -14.62 -28.94 -49.10
N SER A 783 -14.30 -28.90 -50.39
CA SER A 783 -12.98 -29.31 -50.88
C SER A 783 -11.85 -28.52 -50.25
N ARG A 784 -11.98 -27.19 -50.18
CA ARG A 784 -11.00 -26.30 -49.61
C ARG A 784 -10.84 -26.50 -48.09
N GLN A 785 -11.96 -26.63 -47.38
CA GLN A 785 -11.97 -26.83 -45.92
C GLN A 785 -11.43 -28.23 -45.55
N LEU A 786 -11.65 -29.25 -46.33
CA LEU A 786 -11.04 -30.56 -46.16
C LEU A 786 -9.52 -30.54 -46.40
N GLY A 787 -9.03 -29.68 -47.32
CA GLY A 787 -7.60 -29.47 -47.52
C GLY A 787 -6.90 -28.73 -46.38
N GLU A 788 -7.64 -27.92 -45.62
CA GLU A 788 -7.16 -27.24 -44.39
C GLU A 788 -7.26 -28.10 -43.12
N TRP A 789 -7.74 -29.38 -43.27
CA TRP A 789 -7.90 -30.27 -42.13
C TRP A 789 -6.54 -30.69 -41.55
N PRO A 790 -6.36 -30.67 -40.22
CA PRO A 790 -5.04 -30.85 -39.59
C PRO A 790 -4.51 -32.31 -39.62
N SER A 791 -5.12 -33.22 -40.36
CA SER A 791 -4.68 -34.60 -40.53
C SER A 791 -4.97 -35.12 -41.93
N MET A 792 -4.40 -36.27 -42.30
CA MET A 792 -4.60 -36.92 -43.59
C MET A 792 -5.98 -37.62 -43.73
N ALA A 793 -6.86 -37.51 -42.73
CA ALA A 793 -8.17 -38.21 -42.77
C ALA A 793 -9.04 -37.91 -44.02
N PRO A 794 -9.11 -36.68 -44.56
CA PRO A 794 -9.87 -36.38 -45.77
C PRO A 794 -9.19 -36.75 -47.09
N PHE A 795 -7.90 -37.12 -47.10
CA PHE A 795 -7.11 -37.33 -48.30
C PHE A 795 -7.74 -38.31 -49.30
N ALA A 796 -8.29 -39.44 -48.83
CA ALA A 796 -8.93 -40.43 -49.74
C ALA A 796 -10.13 -39.86 -50.47
N ALA A 797 -10.94 -39.03 -49.83
CA ALA A 797 -12.09 -38.38 -50.48
C ALA A 797 -11.66 -37.30 -51.49
N LEU A 798 -10.67 -36.49 -51.18
CA LEU A 798 -10.09 -35.47 -52.07
C LEU A 798 -9.44 -36.15 -53.30
N LYS A 799 -8.67 -37.23 -53.08
CA LYS A 799 -8.05 -38.00 -54.16
C LYS A 799 -9.10 -38.55 -55.13
N THR A 800 -10.24 -39.06 -54.64
CA THR A 800 -11.33 -39.54 -55.46
C THR A 800 -11.86 -38.47 -56.40
N ILE A 801 -12.07 -37.24 -55.95
CA ILE A 801 -12.49 -36.09 -56.74
C ILE A 801 -11.44 -35.74 -57.83
N VAL A 802 -10.16 -35.80 -57.52
CA VAL A 802 -9.07 -35.50 -58.44
C VAL A 802 -9.01 -36.56 -59.55
N THR A 803 -9.20 -37.84 -59.23
CA THR A 803 -9.01 -38.96 -60.15
C THR A 803 -10.26 -39.33 -60.92
N THR A 804 -11.45 -38.87 -60.54
CA THR A 804 -12.73 -39.22 -61.22
C THR A 804 -13.06 -38.17 -62.29
N PRO A 805 -13.46 -38.54 -63.53
CA PRO A 805 -13.93 -37.56 -64.49
C PRO A 805 -15.17 -36.81 -63.99
N GLY A 806 -15.16 -35.48 -64.13
CA GLY A 806 -16.28 -34.68 -63.66
C GLY A 806 -15.96 -33.16 -63.73
N ASP A 807 -16.48 -32.40 -62.77
CA ASP A 807 -16.31 -30.93 -62.72
C ASP A 807 -14.81 -30.52 -62.68
N ALA A 808 -14.32 -29.95 -63.81
CA ALA A 808 -12.91 -29.55 -63.90
C ALA A 808 -12.49 -28.50 -62.86
N ALA A 809 -13.38 -27.56 -62.48
CA ALA A 809 -13.12 -26.56 -61.49
C ALA A 809 -12.98 -27.16 -60.07
N LEU A 810 -13.88 -28.09 -59.74
CA LEU A 810 -13.83 -28.81 -58.48
C LEU A 810 -12.55 -29.67 -58.34
N ARG A 811 -12.18 -30.37 -59.46
CA ARG A 811 -10.91 -31.13 -59.50
C ARG A 811 -9.70 -30.26 -59.27
N GLN A 812 -9.69 -29.05 -59.85
CA GLN A 812 -8.58 -28.09 -59.64
C GLN A 812 -8.51 -27.63 -58.22
N VAL A 813 -9.64 -27.35 -57.55
CA VAL A 813 -9.70 -27.03 -56.13
C VAL A 813 -9.24 -28.22 -55.27
N ALA A 814 -9.76 -29.43 -55.54
CA ALA A 814 -9.38 -30.61 -54.79
C ALA A 814 -7.90 -30.98 -54.94
N LEU A 815 -7.31 -30.74 -56.13
CA LEU A 815 -5.87 -30.95 -56.37
C LEU A 815 -4.99 -30.01 -55.56
N ARG A 816 -5.44 -28.79 -55.38
CA ARG A 816 -4.73 -27.82 -54.53
C ARG A 816 -4.91 -28.10 -53.00
N SER A 817 -5.96 -28.77 -52.64
CA SER A 817 -6.34 -29.11 -51.28
C SER A 817 -5.81 -30.50 -50.81
N ALA A 818 -5.47 -31.41 -51.74
CA ALA A 818 -4.88 -32.72 -51.50
C ALA A 818 -3.36 -32.66 -51.37
#